data_04ebdec06d9318136d7778dda30c99ab
#
_entry.id   04ebdec06d9318136d7778dda30c99ab
#
_cell.length_a   1.000
_cell.length_b   1.000
_cell.length_c   1.000
_cell.angle_alpha   90.00
_cell.angle_beta   90.00
_cell.angle_gamma   90.00
#
_symmetry.space_group_name_H-M   'P 1'
#
loop_
_entity.id
_entity.type
_entity.pdbx_description
1 polymer ?
#
loop_
_entity_poly.entity_id
_entity_poly.type
_entity_poly.pdbx_seq_one_letter_code
_entity_poly.pdbx_strand_id
1 'polypeptide(L)'
;MKSTSTWWKILLSGLLLAGTLVANADTYQPSYSTAGFYQLSNTGRTVYNMNPAWRFYKGNIKGAEQPGFNDKDWNIVSLPDGIEYLPTEASGCINYQGEIWYRKHFTPEESWKGKQQFLHFEAIMGKSKIWVNGKLLKEHFGGFLPVIVDVTSSLKYGEDNVITVWADNSDDPSYPPGKPQDALDFAYFGGIYRDCWMIVHNKVFITDPNYENETAGGGLSVSFDKVSEQSAQLKLDAHIRNTSGKSFSGKIIYELYDRDDKRVLSKETGLSVSKDLAKQISCKVTVETPHLWSPDSPYLYKLHIYIKDKAGNTIDGYYRRIGIRSIEFKGKDGFWLNGKPYPYPLMGANRHQDFAVIGNALPNSLHWRDAKKLRDAGMRVIRNAHYPQDPAFMDACDELGLFVIVNTPGWQFWNDQPIFAQRVYSDIRNMVRRDRNHPSVWMWEPILNETWYPADFAKNVVDILNEEYPYPYCYAGCDVTARGHEYFPIHFTHPMNGGGGAFNTENLDPKISYFTREWGDNVDDWNSHNSPSRVNRGWGEVPMLIQAQGYAKNDYQLTSYDGLYRTSRQHMGGCLWHSFDHQRGYHPDPFYGGIMDAFRQPKLSYYMFCSQRPAEPNKELIADNGPMIYIANAMTPFSPKDVTIYSNCDEVRLTYCKGGKEYTYHKPANESGMPSPVITFKDVFDVMYDKKLSRQKKQADSYLLAEGLMDGKVVATHKVTPTRRPSKLLLWADDEKVQMKADGSDIVTVIAAIADENGNIKRLNNYEVKFEIEGQGQLVADEETFTNPRPVLWGTAPVLVRSTTTPGEIKIRASVVWQGKHTPVPAELIIPTFPSEHTLVADKDELTQAQSANKDAGNKINTAPSDCEKRVLELQQELNRLKLKEVEKQQSDFE
;
A
#
# COMPACT_ATOMS: atom_id res chain seq x y z
N MET A 1 0.64 22.89 -64.09
CA MET A 1 -0.73 22.60 -63.61
C MET A 1 -0.73 21.36 -62.74
N LYS A 2 -1.06 21.54 -61.45
CA LYS A 2 -1.68 20.57 -60.48
C LYS A 2 -0.97 19.20 -60.38
N SER A 3 -0.38 18.93 -59.34
CA SER A 3 -0.59 18.61 -57.92
C SER A 3 -0.59 17.09 -57.74
N THR A 4 0.45 16.62 -57.12
CA THR A 4 0.49 15.38 -56.37
C THR A 4 1.59 15.49 -55.36
N SER A 5 1.26 15.51 -54.11
CA SER A 5 2.19 15.20 -53.05
C SER A 5 1.44 15.06 -51.75
N THR A 6 1.34 13.88 -51.26
CA THR A 6 1.07 13.63 -49.85
C THR A 6 1.40 12.18 -49.53
N TRP A 7 2.70 11.83 -49.52
CA TRP A 7 3.18 10.51 -49.07
C TRP A 7 4.66 10.57 -48.70
N TRP A 8 5.07 11.53 -47.87
CA TRP A 8 6.43 11.53 -47.33
C TRP A 8 6.47 12.23 -45.94
N LYS A 9 5.84 11.61 -44.93
CA LYS A 9 6.03 12.02 -43.51
C LYS A 9 5.82 10.86 -42.57
N ILE A 10 6.33 9.69 -42.82
CA ILE A 10 6.51 8.61 -41.83
C ILE A 10 7.77 7.86 -42.21
N LEU A 11 8.93 8.43 -41.97
CA LEU A 11 10.22 7.71 -41.99
C LEU A 11 11.35 8.71 -41.73
N LEU A 12 11.41 9.25 -40.53
CA LEU A 12 12.60 9.94 -39.98
C LEU A 12 12.39 10.29 -38.49
N SER A 13 12.45 9.27 -37.62
CA SER A 13 12.66 9.50 -36.18
C SER A 13 13.38 8.29 -35.57
N GLY A 14 14.50 7.98 -36.16
CA GLY A 14 15.39 6.95 -35.68
C GLY A 14 16.82 7.37 -35.89
N LEU A 15 17.28 8.48 -35.30
CA LEU A 15 18.70 8.76 -35.11
C LEU A 15 18.91 9.98 -34.20
N LEU A 16 19.69 9.77 -33.15
CA LEU A 16 20.34 10.77 -32.29
C LEU A 16 19.44 11.64 -31.42
N LEU A 17 19.22 11.19 -30.18
CA LEU A 17 19.25 12.13 -29.06
C LEU A 17 19.88 11.42 -27.86
N ALA A 18 21.20 11.59 -27.69
CA ALA A 18 21.78 11.76 -26.38
C ALA A 18 21.32 13.16 -25.93
N GLY A 19 20.04 13.27 -25.60
CA GLY A 19 19.37 14.43 -25.07
C GLY A 19 18.75 14.00 -23.75
N THR A 20 19.09 14.72 -22.71
CA THR A 20 18.39 14.74 -21.45
C THR A 20 16.88 14.68 -21.70
N LEU A 21 16.27 13.52 -21.45
CA LEU A 21 14.82 13.38 -21.41
C LEU A 21 14.34 14.11 -20.15
N VAL A 22 14.00 15.38 -20.30
CA VAL A 22 13.12 16.07 -19.34
C VAL A 22 11.78 15.43 -19.52
N ALA A 23 11.37 14.63 -18.54
CA ALA A 23 10.05 14.01 -18.49
C ALA A 23 8.99 15.09 -18.23
N ASN A 24 8.57 15.82 -19.27
CA ASN A 24 7.33 16.58 -19.33
C ASN A 24 6.28 15.71 -20.01
N ALA A 25 5.97 14.54 -19.44
CA ALA A 25 4.74 13.81 -19.70
C ALA A 25 3.75 14.21 -18.61
N ASP A 26 2.46 14.22 -18.92
CA ASP A 26 1.36 14.55 -18.01
C ASP A 26 1.55 13.83 -16.66
N THR A 27 2.15 14.53 -15.68
CA THR A 27 2.35 14.00 -14.32
C THR A 27 1.04 14.05 -13.57
N TYR A 28 0.75 13.00 -12.81
CA TYR A 28 -0.41 12.91 -11.93
C TYR A 28 -0.02 13.32 -10.50
N GLN A 29 -0.93 13.97 -9.83
CA GLN A 29 -0.74 14.33 -8.43
C GLN A 29 -1.88 13.77 -7.58
N PRO A 30 -1.67 12.63 -6.89
CA PRO A 30 -2.64 12.13 -5.95
C PRO A 30 -2.80 13.08 -4.77
N SER A 31 -3.96 13.06 -4.14
CA SER A 31 -4.25 13.82 -2.93
C SER A 31 -4.36 12.87 -1.75
N TYR A 32 -3.65 13.16 -0.67
CA TYR A 32 -3.66 12.39 0.57
C TYR A 32 -4.36 13.17 1.67
N SER A 33 -5.15 12.50 2.49
CA SER A 33 -5.73 13.10 3.68
C SER A 33 -4.69 13.22 4.79
N THR A 34 -4.83 14.23 5.61
CA THR A 34 -4.08 14.43 6.85
C THR A 34 -5.01 14.22 8.04
N ALA A 35 -4.70 13.29 8.91
CA ALA A 35 -5.61 12.94 10.01
C ALA A 35 -7.05 12.66 9.54
N GLY A 36 -7.21 12.09 8.34
CA GLY A 36 -8.48 11.73 7.74
C GLY A 36 -9.30 12.89 7.18
N PHE A 37 -8.73 14.07 6.95
CA PHE A 37 -9.37 15.21 6.29
C PHE A 37 -8.42 15.90 5.31
N TYR A 38 -8.96 16.76 4.46
CA TYR A 38 -8.20 17.60 3.54
C TYR A 38 -8.31 19.05 3.95
N GLN A 39 -7.18 19.77 3.98
CA GLN A 39 -7.14 21.16 4.39
C GLN A 39 -7.88 22.07 3.42
N LEU A 40 -8.62 23.06 3.96
CA LEU A 40 -9.19 24.20 3.24
C LEU A 40 -8.50 25.47 3.67
N SER A 41 -8.19 26.33 2.72
CA SER A 41 -7.61 27.66 3.00
C SER A 41 -8.59 28.56 3.77
N ASN A 42 -8.05 29.40 4.65
CA ASN A 42 -8.79 30.44 5.39
C ASN A 42 -9.95 29.92 6.26
N THR A 43 -9.83 28.72 6.81
CA THR A 43 -10.86 28.13 7.68
C THR A 43 -10.55 28.24 9.18
N GLY A 44 -9.37 28.78 9.55
CA GLY A 44 -8.92 28.79 10.93
C GLY A 44 -8.25 27.48 11.37
N ARG A 45 -8.26 26.42 10.53
CA ARG A 45 -7.53 25.18 10.70
C ARG A 45 -6.34 25.16 9.75
N THR A 46 -5.18 24.79 10.26
CA THR A 46 -3.95 24.63 9.46
C THR A 46 -3.23 23.35 9.89
N VAL A 47 -2.67 22.64 8.92
CA VAL A 47 -1.86 21.45 9.14
C VAL A 47 -0.43 21.76 8.78
N TYR A 48 0.49 21.32 9.64
CA TYR A 48 1.92 21.44 9.45
C TYR A 48 2.55 20.06 9.41
N ASN A 49 3.50 19.87 8.51
CA ASN A 49 4.23 18.62 8.37
C ASN A 49 5.38 18.59 9.39
N MET A 50 5.34 17.62 10.31
CA MET A 50 6.34 17.41 11.36
C MET A 50 7.38 16.37 11.00
N ASN A 51 7.34 15.76 9.81
CA ASN A 51 8.20 14.65 9.41
C ASN A 51 9.69 14.98 9.37
N PRO A 52 10.15 16.14 8.86
CA PRO A 52 11.59 16.38 8.68
C PRO A 52 12.34 16.54 10.00
N ALA A 53 13.61 16.16 9.99
CA ALA A 53 14.60 16.50 11.02
C ALA A 53 14.23 16.12 12.46
N TRP A 54 14.07 14.83 12.71
CA TRP A 54 14.03 14.27 14.06
C TRP A 54 15.43 13.79 14.44
N ARG A 55 15.84 14.04 15.68
CA ARG A 55 17.03 13.44 16.28
C ARG A 55 16.67 12.05 16.78
N PHE A 56 17.42 11.05 16.37
CA PHE A 56 17.13 9.64 16.60
C PHE A 56 18.27 8.95 17.35
N TYR A 57 17.90 8.13 18.34
CA TYR A 57 18.82 7.28 19.08
C TYR A 57 18.26 5.87 19.22
N LYS A 58 19.08 4.87 18.88
CA LYS A 58 18.75 3.45 18.98
C LYS A 58 19.33 2.88 20.28
N GLY A 59 18.48 2.42 21.19
CA GLY A 59 18.84 1.82 22.47
C GLY A 59 18.25 2.56 23.68
N ASN A 60 18.58 2.08 24.85
CA ASN A 60 18.13 2.65 26.13
C ASN A 60 19.05 3.79 26.55
N ILE A 61 18.49 4.92 26.89
CA ILE A 61 19.20 6.08 27.44
C ILE A 61 18.34 6.77 28.48
N LYS A 62 18.94 7.14 29.62
CA LYS A 62 18.24 7.80 30.73
C LYS A 62 18.24 9.31 30.59
N GLY A 63 17.09 9.93 30.90
CA GLY A 63 16.96 11.37 30.96
C GLY A 63 16.68 12.04 29.61
N ALA A 64 16.54 11.26 28.52
CA ALA A 64 16.27 11.80 27.18
C ALA A 64 14.89 12.49 27.07
N GLU A 65 14.00 12.26 28.02
CA GLU A 65 12.71 12.94 28.12
C GLU A 65 12.86 14.40 28.60
N GLN A 66 14.01 14.75 29.21
CA GLN A 66 14.25 16.09 29.75
C GLN A 66 14.59 17.11 28.67
N PRO A 67 14.06 18.33 28.70
CA PRO A 67 14.33 19.35 27.68
C PRO A 67 15.82 19.69 27.53
N GLY A 68 16.55 19.73 28.64
CA GLY A 68 17.98 20.06 28.66
C GLY A 68 18.93 18.89 28.34
N PHE A 69 18.41 17.75 27.93
CA PHE A 69 19.24 16.62 27.51
C PHE A 69 20.05 16.98 26.26
N ASN A 70 21.33 16.62 26.24
CA ASN A 70 22.20 16.86 25.07
C ASN A 70 22.04 15.75 24.05
N ASP A 71 21.37 16.06 22.96
CA ASP A 71 21.09 15.16 21.83
C ASP A 71 21.79 15.59 20.51
N LYS A 72 22.79 16.49 20.59
CA LYS A 72 23.47 17.06 19.42
C LYS A 72 24.18 16.02 18.55
N ASP A 73 24.63 14.94 19.17
CA ASP A 73 25.35 13.86 18.49
C ASP A 73 24.42 12.73 17.98
N TRP A 74 23.11 12.90 18.14
CA TRP A 74 22.14 11.94 17.61
C TRP A 74 22.01 12.03 16.11
N ASN A 75 21.70 10.92 15.47
CA ASN A 75 21.40 10.89 14.04
C ASN A 75 20.16 11.74 13.74
N ILE A 76 20.16 12.39 12.57
CA ILE A 76 18.99 13.14 12.11
C ILE A 76 18.27 12.31 11.05
N VAL A 77 16.98 12.05 11.26
CA VAL A 77 16.12 11.26 10.38
C VAL A 77 14.89 12.08 9.98
N SER A 78 14.25 11.71 8.88
CA SER A 78 12.93 12.19 8.49
C SER A 78 11.93 11.03 8.58
N LEU A 79 10.71 11.32 9.06
CA LEU A 79 9.61 10.37 9.06
C LEU A 79 9.00 10.27 7.66
N PRO A 80 8.43 9.13 7.30
CA PRO A 80 8.43 7.83 7.99
C PRO A 80 9.83 7.26 8.20
N ASP A 81 10.09 6.73 9.40
CA ASP A 81 11.39 6.13 9.75
C ASP A 81 11.22 4.73 10.34
N GLY A 82 11.96 3.77 9.81
CA GLY A 82 11.91 2.36 10.17
C GLY A 82 13.07 1.89 11.05
N ILE A 83 13.75 2.81 11.75
CA ILE A 83 14.91 2.59 12.61
C ILE A 83 16.21 2.36 11.85
N GLU A 84 16.18 1.51 10.80
CA GLU A 84 17.36 1.07 10.06
C GLU A 84 17.00 0.69 8.64
N TYR A 85 18.01 0.68 7.78
CA TYR A 85 17.89 0.04 6.48
C TYR A 85 18.27 -1.43 6.60
N LEU A 86 17.51 -2.28 5.94
CA LEU A 86 17.69 -3.72 6.00
C LEU A 86 18.20 -4.26 4.67
N PRO A 87 18.97 -5.36 4.68
CA PRO A 87 19.24 -6.08 3.45
C PRO A 87 17.96 -6.35 2.68
N THR A 88 18.05 -6.29 1.37
CA THR A 88 16.90 -6.54 0.50
C THR A 88 16.25 -7.87 0.81
N GLU A 89 14.93 -7.83 0.95
CA GLU A 89 14.15 -9.04 1.23
C GLU A 89 14.63 -9.76 2.51
N ALA A 90 15.12 -9.02 3.50
CA ALA A 90 15.56 -9.59 4.76
C ALA A 90 14.41 -10.23 5.52
N SER A 91 14.65 -11.40 6.10
CA SER A 91 13.70 -12.16 6.91
C SER A 91 14.41 -12.85 8.07
N GLY A 92 13.69 -13.59 8.91
CA GLY A 92 14.23 -14.28 10.05
C GLY A 92 14.43 -13.39 11.27
N CYS A 93 13.58 -12.35 11.39
CA CYS A 93 13.56 -11.48 12.56
C CYS A 93 14.90 -10.76 12.81
N ILE A 94 15.57 -10.34 11.72
CA ILE A 94 16.87 -9.65 11.82
C ILE A 94 16.74 -8.15 12.11
N ASN A 95 15.52 -7.61 11.99
CA ASN A 95 15.21 -6.21 12.30
C ASN A 95 15.42 -5.92 13.80
N TYR A 96 15.81 -4.70 14.11
CA TYR A 96 15.99 -4.26 15.49
C TYR A 96 14.70 -4.36 16.30
N GLN A 97 14.81 -4.91 17.51
CA GLN A 97 13.76 -5.00 18.50
C GLN A 97 14.28 -4.43 19.82
N GLY A 98 13.62 -3.39 20.32
CA GLY A 98 14.03 -2.73 21.55
C GLY A 98 13.65 -1.26 21.61
N GLU A 99 14.23 -0.60 22.60
CA GLU A 99 13.96 0.80 22.89
C GLU A 99 14.62 1.74 21.87
N ILE A 100 13.90 2.77 21.48
CA ILE A 100 14.37 3.85 20.61
C ILE A 100 13.84 5.18 21.10
N TRP A 101 14.53 6.25 20.73
CA TRP A 101 14.18 7.62 21.11
C TRP A 101 14.20 8.52 19.88
N TYR A 102 13.17 9.36 19.80
CA TYR A 102 13.11 10.47 18.86
C TYR A 102 12.95 11.78 19.59
N ARG A 103 13.67 12.81 19.17
CA ARG A 103 13.53 14.16 19.70
C ARG A 103 13.42 15.16 18.56
N LYS A 104 12.48 16.08 18.67
CA LYS A 104 12.28 17.13 17.67
C LYS A 104 12.29 18.50 18.35
N HIS A 105 13.18 19.35 17.90
CA HIS A 105 13.29 20.74 18.30
C HIS A 105 12.51 21.63 17.34
N PHE A 106 11.77 22.58 17.83
CA PHE A 106 11.06 23.55 17.00
C PHE A 106 10.59 24.76 17.82
N THR A 107 10.44 25.91 17.15
CA THR A 107 9.82 27.10 17.71
C THR A 107 8.40 27.24 17.14
N PRO A 108 7.34 27.21 17.98
CA PRO A 108 5.97 27.39 17.53
C PRO A 108 5.78 28.77 16.91
N GLU A 109 5.02 28.84 15.82
CA GLU A 109 4.64 30.12 15.22
C GLU A 109 3.79 30.95 16.20
N GLU A 110 3.97 32.26 16.24
CA GLU A 110 3.15 33.19 17.04
C GLU A 110 1.65 33.10 16.63
N SER A 111 1.37 32.74 15.37
CA SER A 111 0.01 32.53 14.85
C SER A 111 -0.76 31.40 15.52
N TRP A 112 -0.07 30.48 16.21
CA TRP A 112 -0.67 29.37 16.97
C TRP A 112 -1.15 29.79 18.36
N LYS A 113 -0.64 30.91 18.88
CA LYS A 113 -0.95 31.36 20.22
C LYS A 113 -2.44 31.62 20.43
N GLY A 114 -2.99 31.01 21.47
CA GLY A 114 -4.42 31.14 21.79
C GLY A 114 -5.33 30.21 21.02
N LYS A 115 -4.79 29.35 20.16
CA LYS A 115 -5.47 28.27 19.44
C LYS A 115 -5.27 26.92 20.13
N GLN A 116 -5.89 25.87 19.64
CA GLN A 116 -5.63 24.49 20.02
C GLN A 116 -4.58 23.88 19.09
N GLN A 117 -3.69 23.07 19.64
CA GLN A 117 -2.63 22.38 18.92
C GLN A 117 -2.67 20.89 19.26
N PHE A 118 -2.83 20.05 18.23
CA PHE A 118 -2.79 18.60 18.35
C PHE A 118 -1.62 18.04 17.54
N LEU A 119 -0.80 17.23 18.20
CA LEU A 119 0.20 16.41 17.56
C LEU A 119 -0.44 15.07 17.20
N HIS A 120 -0.42 14.73 15.93
CA HIS A 120 -1.06 13.53 15.38
C HIS A 120 -0.01 12.66 14.71
N PHE A 121 0.36 11.55 15.33
CA PHE A 121 1.12 10.48 14.71
C PHE A 121 0.14 9.49 14.11
N GLU A 122 0.28 9.17 12.83
CA GLU A 122 -0.58 8.18 12.16
C GLU A 122 -0.32 6.75 12.65
N ALA A 123 0.92 6.45 13.05
CA ALA A 123 1.28 5.29 13.87
C ALA A 123 2.69 5.42 14.45
N ILE A 124 2.90 4.78 15.60
CA ILE A 124 4.20 4.52 16.22
C ILE A 124 4.23 3.05 16.58
N MET A 125 5.23 2.30 16.14
CA MET A 125 5.24 0.86 16.32
C MET A 125 5.56 0.45 17.76
N GLY A 126 4.71 -0.42 18.31
CA GLY A 126 4.89 -1.01 19.64
C GLY A 126 4.26 -0.19 20.75
N LYS A 127 4.90 -0.16 21.91
CA LYS A 127 4.50 0.72 23.01
C LYS A 127 5.28 2.02 22.92
N SER A 128 4.65 3.14 23.28
CA SER A 128 5.28 4.45 23.17
C SER A 128 4.89 5.40 24.29
N LYS A 129 5.75 6.37 24.54
CA LYS A 129 5.54 7.49 25.47
C LYS A 129 5.91 8.79 24.79
N ILE A 130 5.10 9.82 24.98
CA ILE A 130 5.29 11.11 24.32
C ILE A 130 5.34 12.21 25.37
N TRP A 131 6.44 12.97 25.34
CA TRP A 131 6.63 14.16 26.18
C TRP A 131 6.72 15.40 25.32
N VAL A 132 6.27 16.53 25.89
CA VAL A 132 6.54 17.86 25.36
C VAL A 132 7.15 18.69 26.47
N ASN A 133 8.33 19.23 26.24
CA ASN A 133 9.09 20.00 27.23
C ASN A 133 9.28 19.28 28.59
N GLY A 134 9.50 17.97 28.55
CA GLY A 134 9.71 17.09 29.70
C GLY A 134 8.43 16.64 30.43
N LYS A 135 7.26 17.13 30.03
CA LYS A 135 5.98 16.70 30.58
C LYS A 135 5.43 15.50 29.78
N LEU A 136 5.24 14.36 30.45
CA LEU A 136 4.58 13.19 29.84
C LEU A 136 3.12 13.53 29.53
N LEU A 137 2.70 13.35 28.25
CA LEU A 137 1.35 13.65 27.79
C LEU A 137 0.58 12.40 27.41
N LYS A 138 1.26 11.36 26.90
CA LYS A 138 0.60 10.15 26.40
C LYS A 138 1.47 8.91 26.63
N GLU A 139 0.83 7.83 27.01
CA GLU A 139 1.33 6.45 26.87
C GLU A 139 0.40 5.70 25.92
N HIS A 140 0.95 4.85 25.05
CA HIS A 140 0.21 4.12 24.04
C HIS A 140 0.75 2.70 23.88
N PHE A 141 -0.13 1.78 23.54
CA PHE A 141 0.14 0.38 23.25
C PHE A 141 -0.53 -0.01 21.95
N GLY A 142 0.23 -0.59 21.04
CA GLY A 142 -0.20 -0.94 19.69
C GLY A 142 0.62 -0.21 18.64
N GLY A 143 0.58 -0.67 17.39
CA GLY A 143 1.50 -0.19 16.37
C GLY A 143 0.85 0.30 15.07
N PHE A 144 -0.48 0.26 14.93
CA PHE A 144 -1.09 0.40 13.60
C PHE A 144 -2.17 1.48 13.49
N LEU A 145 -2.44 2.19 14.57
CA LEU A 145 -3.51 3.18 14.68
C LEU A 145 -2.98 4.52 15.22
N PRO A 146 -3.72 5.63 15.03
CA PRO A 146 -3.23 6.96 15.37
C PRO A 146 -2.96 7.16 16.86
N VAL A 147 -1.88 7.90 17.16
CA VAL A 147 -1.53 8.38 18.50
C VAL A 147 -1.63 9.90 18.51
N ILE A 148 -2.66 10.43 19.19
CA ILE A 148 -3.01 11.84 19.14
C ILE A 148 -2.84 12.47 20.52
N VAL A 149 -2.21 13.65 20.56
CA VAL A 149 -1.83 14.35 21.81
C VAL A 149 -2.21 15.82 21.73
N ASP A 150 -2.99 16.32 22.69
CA ASP A 150 -3.18 17.76 22.89
C ASP A 150 -1.93 18.36 23.54
N VAL A 151 -1.22 19.19 22.80
CA VAL A 151 0.02 19.85 23.23
C VAL A 151 -0.18 21.32 23.59
N THR A 152 -1.39 21.83 23.49
CA THR A 152 -1.75 23.26 23.61
C THR A 152 -1.17 23.93 24.87
N SER A 153 -1.30 23.27 26.03
CA SER A 153 -0.84 23.83 27.31
C SER A 153 0.64 23.63 27.56
N SER A 154 1.34 22.86 26.73
CA SER A 154 2.73 22.48 26.93
C SER A 154 3.70 23.27 26.06
N LEU A 155 3.18 24.02 25.06
CA LEU A 155 4.00 24.81 24.14
C LEU A 155 4.42 26.14 24.75
N LYS A 156 5.66 26.54 24.54
CA LYS A 156 6.28 27.83 24.92
C LYS A 156 6.54 28.61 23.64
N TYR A 157 5.99 29.82 23.56
CA TYR A 157 6.11 30.68 22.38
C TYR A 157 7.35 31.55 22.46
N GLY A 158 8.06 31.67 21.33
CA GLY A 158 9.32 32.39 21.24
C GLY A 158 10.52 31.68 21.87
N GLU A 159 10.35 30.41 22.22
CA GLU A 159 11.39 29.55 22.79
C GLU A 159 11.46 28.24 21.96
N ASP A 160 12.59 27.55 22.06
CA ASP A 160 12.71 26.18 21.57
C ASP A 160 11.84 25.25 22.40
N ASN A 161 11.09 24.38 21.71
CA ASN A 161 10.28 23.32 22.30
C ASN A 161 10.80 21.98 21.84
N VAL A 162 10.75 21.02 22.74
CA VAL A 162 11.21 19.66 22.48
C VAL A 162 10.06 18.67 22.60
N ILE A 163 9.71 18.01 21.50
CA ILE A 163 8.88 16.81 21.51
C ILE A 163 9.82 15.62 21.65
N THR A 164 9.56 14.77 22.63
CA THR A 164 10.32 13.53 22.83
C THR A 164 9.38 12.34 22.70
N VAL A 165 9.77 11.34 21.92
CA VAL A 165 9.07 10.07 21.78
C VAL A 165 10.03 8.95 22.15
N TRP A 166 9.66 8.16 23.16
CA TRP A 166 10.24 6.85 23.41
C TRP A 166 9.32 5.80 22.80
N ALA A 167 9.86 4.81 22.11
CA ALA A 167 9.12 3.68 21.64
C ALA A 167 9.92 2.38 21.83
N ASP A 168 9.20 1.26 21.87
CA ASP A 168 9.78 -0.07 22.04
C ASP A 168 8.93 -1.09 21.27
N ASN A 169 9.54 -1.73 20.29
CA ASN A 169 8.92 -2.77 19.46
C ASN A 169 9.28 -4.19 19.88
N SER A 170 9.82 -4.38 21.09
CA SER A 170 10.07 -5.71 21.66
C SER A 170 8.76 -6.49 21.81
N ASP A 171 8.87 -7.81 21.79
CA ASP A 171 7.73 -8.70 22.00
C ASP A 171 7.01 -8.39 23.31
N ASP A 172 5.70 -8.21 23.22
CA ASP A 172 4.85 -7.98 24.37
C ASP A 172 3.50 -8.66 24.19
N PRO A 173 3.19 -9.72 24.94
CA PRO A 173 1.96 -10.47 24.79
C PRO A 173 0.70 -9.73 25.29
N SER A 174 0.83 -8.52 25.79
CA SER A 174 -0.27 -7.77 26.41
C SER A 174 -1.08 -6.92 25.41
N TYR A 175 -0.63 -6.80 24.15
CA TYR A 175 -1.33 -6.07 23.08
C TYR A 175 -1.03 -6.71 21.69
N PRO A 176 -1.92 -6.53 20.68
CA PRO A 176 -1.71 -7.08 19.33
C PRO A 176 -0.42 -6.58 18.62
N PRO A 177 0.26 -7.44 17.86
CA PRO A 177 -0.09 -8.82 17.54
C PRO A 177 0.14 -9.82 18.67
N GLY A 178 0.91 -9.47 19.72
CA GLY A 178 1.16 -10.26 20.92
C GLY A 178 2.03 -11.50 20.73
N LYS A 179 1.99 -12.12 19.56
CA LYS A 179 2.82 -13.26 19.18
C LYS A 179 4.28 -12.80 19.01
N PRO A 180 5.27 -13.58 19.49
CA PRO A 180 6.68 -13.25 19.29
C PRO A 180 7.02 -13.03 17.81
N GLN A 181 7.88 -12.05 17.50
CA GLN A 181 8.20 -11.68 16.12
C GLN A 181 8.89 -12.82 15.37
N ASP A 182 9.70 -13.62 16.02
CA ASP A 182 10.35 -14.80 15.44
C ASP A 182 9.39 -15.97 15.14
N ALA A 183 8.11 -15.80 15.46
CA ALA A 183 7.03 -16.74 15.16
C ALA A 183 5.94 -16.14 14.24
N LEU A 184 6.11 -14.90 13.75
CA LEU A 184 5.17 -14.23 12.85
C LEU A 184 5.49 -14.53 11.38
N ASP A 185 4.44 -14.64 10.55
CA ASP A 185 4.57 -14.74 9.08
C ASP A 185 4.76 -13.36 8.40
N PHE A 186 4.99 -12.32 9.17
CA PHE A 186 5.35 -11.00 8.71
C PHE A 186 6.34 -10.35 9.67
N ALA A 187 7.07 -9.34 9.20
CA ALA A 187 8.00 -8.62 10.06
C ALA A 187 7.30 -7.46 10.78
N TYR A 188 7.77 -7.15 11.98
CA TYR A 188 7.22 -6.13 12.87
C TYR A 188 8.26 -5.03 13.08
N PHE A 189 8.40 -4.17 12.07
CA PHE A 189 9.40 -3.11 12.06
C PHE A 189 9.05 -2.01 13.06
N GLY A 190 10.05 -1.51 13.79
CA GLY A 190 9.86 -0.43 14.75
C GLY A 190 9.85 0.96 14.10
N GLY A 191 9.79 1.99 14.94
CA GLY A 191 9.92 3.39 14.56
C GLY A 191 8.62 4.19 14.52
N ILE A 192 8.75 5.49 14.23
CA ILE A 192 7.64 6.35 13.80
C ILE A 192 7.54 6.17 12.28
N TYR A 193 6.90 5.09 11.86
CA TYR A 193 6.94 4.60 10.49
C TYR A 193 5.81 5.12 9.59
N ARG A 194 5.01 6.07 10.10
CA ARG A 194 3.99 6.85 9.37
C ARG A 194 4.15 8.32 9.65
N ASP A 195 3.36 9.14 8.99
CA ASP A 195 3.43 10.58 9.08
C ASP A 195 3.15 11.14 10.49
N CYS A 196 3.72 12.30 10.76
CA CYS A 196 3.45 13.10 11.93
C CYS A 196 3.00 14.50 11.53
N TRP A 197 1.87 14.95 12.07
CA TRP A 197 1.24 16.23 11.76
C TRP A 197 1.04 17.07 13.01
N MET A 198 1.21 18.39 12.88
CA MET A 198 0.73 19.36 13.86
C MET A 198 -0.53 20.01 13.31
N ILE A 199 -1.66 19.81 13.98
CA ILE A 199 -2.95 20.37 13.59
C ILE A 199 -3.27 21.54 14.50
N VAL A 200 -3.39 22.73 13.93
CA VAL A 200 -3.68 23.98 14.64
C VAL A 200 -5.04 24.50 14.23
N HIS A 201 -5.94 24.72 15.18
CA HIS A 201 -7.28 25.27 14.92
C HIS A 201 -7.77 26.14 16.06
N ASN A 202 -8.88 26.85 15.82
CA ASN A 202 -9.51 27.69 16.84
C ASN A 202 -10.09 26.85 17.99
N LYS A 203 -10.51 27.52 19.07
CA LYS A 203 -11.06 26.88 20.28
C LYS A 203 -12.48 26.32 20.14
N VAL A 204 -13.16 26.60 19.02
CA VAL A 204 -14.39 25.93 18.61
C VAL A 204 -14.08 25.21 17.31
N PHE A 205 -14.17 23.89 17.32
CA PHE A 205 -13.63 23.09 16.24
C PHE A 205 -14.36 21.77 16.06
N ILE A 206 -14.25 21.21 14.85
CA ILE A 206 -14.64 19.85 14.52
C ILE A 206 -13.56 18.92 15.07
N THR A 207 -13.95 17.96 15.88
CA THR A 207 -13.02 17.11 16.64
C THR A 207 -12.34 16.04 15.78
N ASP A 208 -11.34 15.37 16.37
CA ASP A 208 -10.79 14.12 15.83
C ASP A 208 -11.52 12.92 16.47
N PRO A 209 -11.98 11.92 15.68
CA PRO A 209 -12.79 10.81 16.19
C PRO A 209 -11.99 9.86 17.10
N ASN A 210 -10.71 9.66 16.86
CA ASN A 210 -9.86 8.79 17.67
C ASN A 210 -9.45 9.47 18.98
N TYR A 211 -9.22 10.79 18.97
CA TYR A 211 -8.91 11.57 20.17
C TYR A 211 -10.11 11.70 21.12
N GLU A 212 -11.28 12.04 20.58
CA GLU A 212 -12.49 12.23 21.38
C GLU A 212 -12.99 10.95 22.03
N ASN A 213 -12.74 9.79 21.42
CA ASN A 213 -13.12 8.47 21.93
C ASN A 213 -14.63 8.32 22.21
N GLU A 214 -15.48 8.99 21.44
CA GLU A 214 -16.93 8.92 21.55
C GLU A 214 -17.48 7.77 20.65
N THR A 215 -18.31 6.93 21.21
CA THR A 215 -18.96 5.81 20.47
C THR A 215 -19.85 6.35 19.35
N ALA A 216 -19.64 5.87 18.13
CA ALA A 216 -20.29 6.35 16.89
C ALA A 216 -20.19 7.87 16.69
N GLY A 217 -19.25 8.53 17.41
CA GLY A 217 -19.08 9.98 17.45
C GLY A 217 -17.70 10.42 16.98
N GLY A 218 -17.38 11.70 17.28
CA GLY A 218 -16.13 12.32 16.93
C GLY A 218 -16.01 12.66 15.43
N GLY A 219 -15.40 13.80 15.13
CA GLY A 219 -15.15 14.25 13.77
C GLY A 219 -16.41 14.48 12.94
N LEU A 220 -16.28 14.26 11.63
CA LEU A 220 -17.36 14.18 10.68
C LEU A 220 -17.55 12.70 10.26
N SER A 221 -18.76 12.18 10.49
CA SER A 221 -19.19 10.87 9.99
C SER A 221 -20.22 11.07 8.88
N VAL A 222 -20.07 10.32 7.80
CA VAL A 222 -20.98 10.34 6.65
C VAL A 222 -21.49 8.94 6.41
N SER A 223 -22.82 8.77 6.45
CA SER A 223 -23.47 7.52 6.11
C SER A 223 -24.55 7.72 5.07
N PHE A 224 -24.89 6.66 4.37
CA PHE A 224 -25.81 6.71 3.23
C PHE A 224 -27.05 5.87 3.53
N ASP A 225 -28.20 6.35 3.04
CA ASP A 225 -29.48 5.64 3.10
C ASP A 225 -30.21 5.83 1.77
N LYS A 226 -31.07 4.86 1.42
CA LYS A 226 -31.90 4.92 0.19
C LYS A 226 -31.09 5.29 -1.06
N VAL A 227 -29.93 4.68 -1.25
CA VAL A 227 -29.06 4.96 -2.40
C VAL A 227 -29.62 4.34 -3.67
N SER A 228 -29.79 5.18 -4.70
CA SER A 228 -30.20 4.81 -6.06
C SER A 228 -29.60 5.77 -7.08
N GLU A 229 -29.75 5.45 -8.37
CA GLU A 229 -29.35 6.36 -9.46
C GLU A 229 -30.18 7.65 -9.50
N GLN A 230 -31.39 7.64 -8.91
CA GLN A 230 -32.29 8.79 -8.86
C GLN A 230 -31.99 9.69 -7.67
N SER A 231 -31.65 9.12 -6.53
CA SER A 231 -31.32 9.91 -5.33
C SER A 231 -30.55 9.10 -4.30
N ALA A 232 -29.83 9.81 -3.43
CA ALA A 232 -29.22 9.23 -2.23
C ALA A 232 -29.42 10.16 -1.04
N GLN A 233 -29.79 9.61 0.10
CA GLN A 233 -29.89 10.34 1.35
C GLN A 233 -28.56 10.21 2.12
N LEU A 234 -27.95 11.32 2.43
CA LEU A 234 -26.73 11.41 3.26
C LEU A 234 -27.14 11.82 4.68
N LYS A 235 -26.68 11.10 5.67
CA LYS A 235 -26.68 11.52 7.07
C LYS A 235 -25.30 12.04 7.43
N LEU A 236 -25.22 13.28 7.90
CA LEU A 236 -24.00 14.00 8.24
C LEU A 236 -24.00 14.22 9.76
N ASP A 237 -23.08 13.60 10.47
CA ASP A 237 -22.92 13.72 11.91
C ASP A 237 -21.58 14.43 12.20
N ALA A 238 -21.64 15.66 12.67
CA ALA A 238 -20.45 16.43 13.05
C ALA A 238 -20.35 16.61 14.56
N HIS A 239 -19.21 16.29 15.12
CA HIS A 239 -18.94 16.46 16.55
C HIS A 239 -18.08 17.71 16.76
N ILE A 240 -18.59 18.66 17.52
CA ILE A 240 -17.99 19.98 17.71
C ILE A 240 -17.64 20.15 19.19
N ARG A 241 -16.39 20.52 19.47
CA ARG A 241 -15.92 20.89 20.81
C ARG A 241 -15.71 22.39 20.94
N ASN A 242 -16.04 22.93 22.12
CA ASN A 242 -15.81 24.33 22.48
C ASN A 242 -14.94 24.41 23.73
N THR A 243 -13.71 24.87 23.58
CA THR A 243 -12.73 25.11 24.69
C THR A 243 -12.49 26.60 24.89
N SER A 244 -13.36 27.49 24.38
CA SER A 244 -13.16 28.94 24.39
C SER A 244 -13.39 29.60 25.77
N GLY A 245 -13.89 28.85 26.74
CA GLY A 245 -14.29 29.38 28.04
C GLY A 245 -15.60 30.18 28.05
N LYS A 246 -16.31 30.25 26.88
CA LYS A 246 -17.61 30.92 26.69
C LYS A 246 -18.53 30.05 25.85
N SER A 247 -19.86 30.19 26.03
CA SER A 247 -20.81 29.51 25.14
C SER A 247 -20.66 30.07 23.72
N PHE A 248 -20.68 29.20 22.74
CA PHE A 248 -20.61 29.53 21.32
C PHE A 248 -21.99 29.38 20.66
N SER A 249 -22.32 30.29 19.75
CA SER A 249 -23.49 30.18 18.90
C SER A 249 -23.12 30.62 17.48
N GLY A 250 -23.56 29.83 16.52
CA GLY A 250 -23.23 30.02 15.10
C GLY A 250 -23.97 29.04 14.23
N LYS A 251 -23.35 28.60 13.17
CA LYS A 251 -23.92 27.60 12.25
C LYS A 251 -22.82 26.67 11.72
N ILE A 252 -23.22 25.46 11.37
CA ILE A 252 -22.46 24.53 10.53
C ILE A 252 -22.99 24.66 9.10
N ILE A 253 -22.07 24.71 8.14
CA ILE A 253 -22.39 24.70 6.71
C ILE A 253 -21.74 23.47 6.10
N TYR A 254 -22.53 22.69 5.39
CA TYR A 254 -22.07 21.58 4.55
C TYR A 254 -22.25 21.98 3.10
N GLU A 255 -21.21 21.81 2.29
CA GLU A 255 -21.24 22.03 0.84
C GLU A 255 -20.66 20.83 0.15
N LEU A 256 -21.41 20.25 -0.77
CA LEU A 256 -20.98 19.12 -1.58
C LEU A 256 -20.57 19.62 -2.97
N TYR A 257 -19.37 19.28 -3.37
CA TYR A 257 -18.81 19.59 -4.68
C TYR A 257 -18.58 18.30 -5.48
N ASP A 258 -18.81 18.37 -6.77
CA ASP A 258 -18.50 17.30 -7.70
C ASP A 258 -17.00 17.27 -8.06
N ARG A 259 -16.62 16.37 -8.97
CA ARG A 259 -15.24 16.20 -9.43
C ARG A 259 -14.68 17.47 -10.09
N ASP A 260 -15.54 18.27 -10.72
CA ASP A 260 -15.19 19.51 -11.44
C ASP A 260 -15.28 20.77 -10.55
N ASP A 261 -15.29 20.58 -9.23
CA ASP A 261 -15.42 21.64 -8.22
C ASP A 261 -16.70 22.48 -8.34
N LYS A 262 -17.75 21.94 -8.98
CA LYS A 262 -19.05 22.56 -9.02
C LYS A 262 -19.86 22.17 -7.79
N ARG A 263 -20.44 23.16 -7.09
CA ARG A 263 -21.25 22.91 -5.91
C ARG A 263 -22.60 22.26 -6.29
N VAL A 264 -22.78 21.01 -5.77
CA VAL A 264 -24.00 20.20 -5.98
C VAL A 264 -25.10 20.58 -4.99
N LEU A 265 -24.71 20.81 -3.72
CA LEU A 265 -25.65 21.23 -2.68
C LEU A 265 -24.97 22.08 -1.61
N SER A 266 -25.80 22.83 -0.85
CA SER A 266 -25.38 23.51 0.37
C SER A 266 -26.47 23.31 1.43
N LYS A 267 -26.06 23.06 2.68
CA LYS A 267 -26.96 22.89 3.83
C LYS A 267 -26.39 23.61 5.05
N GLU A 268 -27.23 24.46 5.64
CA GLU A 268 -26.91 25.11 6.91
C GLU A 268 -27.68 24.48 8.07
N THR A 269 -27.05 24.37 9.22
CA THR A 269 -27.66 23.90 10.47
C THR A 269 -27.17 24.79 11.62
N GLY A 270 -28.10 25.18 12.49
CA GLY A 270 -27.79 26.02 13.67
C GLY A 270 -26.87 25.26 14.64
N LEU A 271 -25.88 25.96 15.20
CA LEU A 271 -24.93 25.43 16.16
C LEU A 271 -24.99 26.22 17.46
N SER A 272 -25.15 25.51 18.59
CA SER A 272 -24.96 26.07 19.92
C SER A 272 -24.23 25.02 20.78
N VAL A 273 -23.06 25.43 21.31
CA VAL A 273 -22.21 24.57 22.15
C VAL A 273 -21.88 25.34 23.43
N SER A 274 -22.23 24.77 24.55
CA SER A 274 -21.93 25.37 25.85
C SER A 274 -20.46 25.46 26.13
N LYS A 275 -20.06 26.30 27.09
CA LYS A 275 -18.70 26.45 27.55
C LYS A 275 -18.09 25.09 27.91
N ASP A 276 -16.91 24.84 27.39
CA ASP A 276 -16.05 23.67 27.70
C ASP A 276 -16.72 22.31 27.51
N LEU A 277 -17.76 22.25 26.64
CA LEU A 277 -18.47 21.04 26.26
C LEU A 277 -18.28 20.69 24.77
N ALA A 278 -18.66 19.47 24.45
CA ALA A 278 -18.79 19.03 23.06
C ALA A 278 -20.25 18.69 22.73
N LYS A 279 -20.56 18.65 21.42
CA LYS A 279 -21.89 18.33 20.96
C LYS A 279 -21.85 17.72 19.56
N GLN A 280 -22.59 16.64 19.36
CA GLN A 280 -22.86 16.09 18.05
C GLN A 280 -24.07 16.76 17.41
N ILE A 281 -23.94 17.17 16.17
CA ILE A 281 -24.99 17.79 15.33
C ILE A 281 -25.21 16.90 14.13
N SER A 282 -26.43 16.43 13.96
CA SER A 282 -26.83 15.57 12.85
C SER A 282 -27.69 16.35 11.88
N CYS A 283 -27.49 16.14 10.58
CA CYS A 283 -28.43 16.58 9.57
C CYS A 283 -28.56 15.55 8.45
N LYS A 284 -29.65 15.64 7.69
CA LYS A 284 -29.87 14.81 6.50
C LYS A 284 -29.97 15.71 5.29
N VAL A 285 -29.33 15.28 4.20
CA VAL A 285 -29.41 15.93 2.90
C VAL A 285 -29.70 14.89 1.82
N THR A 286 -30.37 15.29 0.75
CA THR A 286 -30.61 14.44 -0.43
C THR A 286 -29.78 14.95 -1.58
N VAL A 287 -29.08 14.06 -2.24
CA VAL A 287 -28.38 14.30 -3.50
C VAL A 287 -29.25 13.69 -4.61
N GLU A 288 -29.73 14.52 -5.50
CA GLU A 288 -30.49 14.08 -6.66
C GLU A 288 -29.56 13.63 -7.78
N THR A 289 -29.91 12.55 -8.46
CA THR A 289 -29.12 11.94 -9.54
C THR A 289 -27.61 11.83 -9.24
N PRO A 290 -27.23 11.16 -8.11
CA PRO A 290 -25.84 11.07 -7.70
C PRO A 290 -25.00 10.24 -8.67
N HIS A 291 -23.74 10.61 -8.86
CA HIS A 291 -22.74 9.72 -9.40
C HIS A 291 -22.34 8.71 -8.30
N LEU A 292 -22.66 7.44 -8.52
CA LEU A 292 -22.43 6.40 -7.53
C LEU A 292 -21.01 5.86 -7.65
N TRP A 293 -20.33 5.71 -6.50
CA TRP A 293 -19.01 5.11 -6.44
C TRP A 293 -19.07 3.60 -6.68
N SER A 294 -18.16 3.09 -7.49
CA SER A 294 -17.89 1.66 -7.69
C SER A 294 -16.44 1.44 -8.10
N PRO A 295 -15.91 0.22 -8.05
CA PRO A 295 -14.58 -0.08 -8.60
C PRO A 295 -14.40 0.28 -10.08
N ASP A 296 -15.47 0.30 -10.85
CA ASP A 296 -15.43 0.62 -12.28
C ASP A 296 -15.75 2.09 -12.58
N SER A 297 -16.24 2.84 -11.58
CA SER A 297 -16.44 4.30 -11.62
C SER A 297 -16.21 4.86 -10.23
N PRO A 298 -14.93 5.05 -9.82
CA PRO A 298 -14.58 5.50 -8.49
C PRO A 298 -14.80 7.01 -8.32
N TYR A 299 -16.07 7.42 -8.40
CA TYR A 299 -16.45 8.82 -8.35
C TYR A 299 -16.45 9.35 -6.92
N LEU A 300 -15.63 10.36 -6.65
CA LEU A 300 -15.49 11.00 -5.35
C LEU A 300 -16.03 12.44 -5.39
N TYR A 301 -16.91 12.74 -4.45
CA TYR A 301 -17.32 14.11 -4.13
C TYR A 301 -16.40 14.70 -3.06
N LYS A 302 -16.30 16.03 -3.03
CA LYS A 302 -15.67 16.80 -1.95
C LYS A 302 -16.77 17.36 -1.03
N LEU A 303 -16.86 16.83 0.18
CA LEU A 303 -17.80 17.33 1.20
C LEU A 303 -17.07 18.32 2.11
N HIS A 304 -17.30 19.61 1.91
CA HIS A 304 -16.77 20.68 2.74
C HIS A 304 -17.67 20.86 3.96
N ILE A 305 -17.06 21.09 5.11
CA ILE A 305 -17.72 21.44 6.36
C ILE A 305 -17.08 22.70 6.96
N TYR A 306 -17.91 23.65 7.37
CA TYR A 306 -17.47 24.90 7.98
C TYR A 306 -18.26 25.18 9.26
N ILE A 307 -17.58 25.69 10.28
CA ILE A 307 -18.19 26.35 11.44
C ILE A 307 -18.08 27.85 11.22
N LYS A 308 -19.22 28.57 11.25
CA LYS A 308 -19.26 30.02 11.19
C LYS A 308 -19.89 30.61 12.44
N ASP A 309 -19.35 31.75 12.89
CA ASP A 309 -19.92 32.53 13.98
C ASP A 309 -21.16 33.32 13.53
N LYS A 310 -21.78 34.06 14.44
CA LYS A 310 -22.94 34.92 14.14
C LYS A 310 -22.63 36.06 13.17
N ALA A 311 -21.38 36.51 13.10
CA ALA A 311 -20.95 37.56 12.17
C ALA A 311 -20.63 37.03 10.77
N GLY A 312 -20.63 35.70 10.59
CA GLY A 312 -20.33 35.03 9.33
C GLY A 312 -18.86 34.64 9.14
N ASN A 313 -17.99 34.90 10.13
CA ASN A 313 -16.59 34.50 10.05
C ASN A 313 -16.45 33.00 10.15
N THR A 314 -15.59 32.42 9.33
CA THR A 314 -15.25 30.99 9.40
C THR A 314 -14.33 30.75 10.60
N ILE A 315 -14.75 29.89 11.49
CA ILE A 315 -14.04 29.53 12.73
C ILE A 315 -13.20 28.29 12.56
N ASP A 316 -13.74 27.28 11.86
CA ASP A 316 -13.08 26.03 11.56
C ASP A 316 -13.65 25.44 10.26
N GLY A 317 -12.92 24.56 9.61
CA GLY A 317 -13.41 23.85 8.43
C GLY A 317 -12.35 23.04 7.71
N TYR A 318 -12.81 22.01 7.02
CA TYR A 318 -12.01 21.14 6.16
C TYR A 318 -12.93 20.43 5.15
N TYR A 319 -12.39 19.61 4.25
CA TYR A 319 -13.25 18.73 3.46
C TYR A 319 -12.84 17.27 3.60
N ARG A 320 -13.77 16.39 3.25
CA ARG A 320 -13.53 14.96 3.04
C ARG A 320 -13.92 14.56 1.64
N ARG A 321 -13.21 13.60 1.06
CA ARG A 321 -13.69 12.92 -0.14
C ARG A 321 -14.69 11.86 0.29
N ILE A 322 -15.80 11.75 -0.40
CA ILE A 322 -16.85 10.75 -0.15
C ILE A 322 -17.30 10.11 -1.45
N GLY A 323 -17.54 8.81 -1.43
CA GLY A 323 -18.13 8.07 -2.53
C GLY A 323 -19.52 7.57 -2.13
N ILE A 324 -20.55 8.02 -2.84
CA ILE A 324 -21.94 7.62 -2.55
C ILE A 324 -22.17 6.22 -3.07
N ARG A 325 -22.48 5.27 -2.18
CA ARG A 325 -22.72 3.88 -2.53
C ARG A 325 -23.61 3.14 -1.53
N SER A 326 -24.17 2.01 -1.98
CA SER A 326 -24.74 0.99 -1.11
C SER A 326 -24.09 -0.36 -1.39
N ILE A 327 -23.86 -1.16 -0.34
CA ILE A 327 -23.34 -2.53 -0.44
C ILE A 327 -24.25 -3.46 0.34
N GLU A 328 -24.53 -4.65 -0.21
CA GLU A 328 -25.36 -5.65 0.43
C GLU A 328 -24.81 -7.05 0.16
N PHE A 329 -24.74 -7.87 1.21
CA PHE A 329 -24.41 -9.29 1.11
C PHE A 329 -25.68 -10.10 1.31
N LYS A 330 -26.11 -10.81 0.27
CA LYS A 330 -27.41 -11.48 0.21
C LYS A 330 -27.30 -13.01 0.20
N GLY A 331 -26.31 -13.55 0.90
CA GLY A 331 -26.09 -14.99 1.02
C GLY A 331 -25.99 -15.64 -0.36
N LYS A 332 -26.91 -16.56 -0.66
CA LYS A 332 -26.93 -17.29 -1.96
C LYS A 332 -27.02 -16.40 -3.20
N ASP A 333 -27.55 -15.18 -3.06
CA ASP A 333 -27.70 -14.23 -4.17
C ASP A 333 -26.45 -13.36 -4.36
N GLY A 334 -25.42 -13.57 -3.55
CA GLY A 334 -24.11 -12.94 -3.67
C GLY A 334 -24.04 -11.48 -3.22
N PHE A 335 -23.01 -10.79 -3.71
CA PHE A 335 -22.76 -9.39 -3.40
C PHE A 335 -23.51 -8.45 -4.36
N TRP A 336 -24.09 -7.39 -3.80
CA TRP A 336 -24.82 -6.35 -4.51
C TRP A 336 -24.20 -4.97 -4.24
N LEU A 337 -24.02 -4.21 -5.30
CA LEU A 337 -23.51 -2.84 -5.25
C LEU A 337 -24.52 -1.91 -5.88
N ASN A 338 -24.89 -0.82 -5.18
CA ASN A 338 -25.82 0.18 -5.67
C ASN A 338 -27.16 -0.40 -6.14
N GLY A 339 -27.67 -1.37 -5.39
CA GLY A 339 -28.96 -2.03 -5.65
C GLY A 339 -28.94 -3.04 -6.81
N LYS A 340 -27.77 -3.33 -7.40
CA LYS A 340 -27.62 -4.29 -8.51
C LYS A 340 -26.66 -5.43 -8.12
N PRO A 341 -26.87 -6.66 -8.63
CA PRO A 341 -25.91 -7.73 -8.49
C PRO A 341 -24.55 -7.31 -9.08
N TYR A 342 -23.49 -7.42 -8.29
CA TYR A 342 -22.14 -7.10 -8.80
C TYR A 342 -21.56 -8.29 -9.55
N PRO A 343 -20.78 -8.09 -10.61
CA PRO A 343 -20.06 -9.17 -11.29
C PRO A 343 -19.17 -9.94 -10.32
N TYR A 344 -19.17 -11.28 -10.44
CA TYR A 344 -18.36 -12.13 -9.59
C TYR A 344 -17.49 -13.08 -10.43
N PRO A 345 -16.47 -13.70 -9.86
CA PRO A 345 -15.94 -13.46 -8.51
C PRO A 345 -15.18 -12.13 -8.43
N LEU A 346 -15.15 -11.56 -7.22
CA LEU A 346 -14.29 -10.44 -6.89
C LEU A 346 -12.88 -10.98 -6.64
N MET A 347 -11.98 -10.66 -7.55
CA MET A 347 -10.58 -11.08 -7.45
C MET A 347 -9.75 -10.00 -6.79
N GLY A 348 -8.92 -10.39 -5.84
CA GLY A 348 -8.09 -9.48 -5.08
C GLY A 348 -6.79 -10.09 -4.61
N ALA A 349 -6.11 -9.37 -3.72
CA ALA A 349 -4.90 -9.81 -3.07
C ALA A 349 -4.81 -9.33 -1.63
N ASN A 350 -4.04 -10.03 -0.81
CA ASN A 350 -3.61 -9.56 0.50
C ASN A 350 -2.43 -8.58 0.34
N ARG A 351 -2.30 -7.63 1.25
CA ARG A 351 -1.18 -6.70 1.27
C ARG A 351 -0.60 -6.54 2.67
N HIS A 352 0.68 -6.92 2.83
CA HIS A 352 1.57 -6.33 3.82
C HIS A 352 2.13 -5.03 3.27
N GLN A 353 2.38 -4.03 4.13
CA GLN A 353 2.86 -2.72 3.64
C GLN A 353 4.38 -2.62 3.54
N ASP A 354 5.13 -3.64 4.01
CA ASP A 354 6.59 -3.61 3.97
C ASP A 354 7.15 -3.49 2.54
N PHE A 355 8.28 -2.83 2.44
CA PHE A 355 8.99 -2.59 1.19
C PHE A 355 10.47 -2.92 1.38
N ALA A 356 11.12 -3.34 0.31
CA ALA A 356 12.56 -3.62 0.34
C ALA A 356 13.35 -2.44 0.95
N VAL A 357 14.33 -2.73 1.80
CA VAL A 357 15.25 -1.80 2.47
C VAL A 357 14.62 -1.01 3.63
N ILE A 358 13.43 -0.47 3.47
CA ILE A 358 12.81 0.50 4.41
C ILE A 358 11.75 -0.11 5.34
N GLY A 359 11.50 -1.42 5.23
CA GLY A 359 10.46 -2.07 6.04
C GLY A 359 9.09 -1.40 5.88
N ASN A 360 8.43 -1.07 6.98
CA ASN A 360 7.10 -0.45 6.97
C ASN A 360 7.11 1.09 6.77
N ALA A 361 8.28 1.71 6.69
CA ALA A 361 8.41 3.17 6.63
C ALA A 361 8.25 3.73 5.21
N LEU A 362 7.08 3.55 4.62
CA LEU A 362 6.75 4.00 3.27
C LEU A 362 6.17 5.41 3.29
N PRO A 363 6.60 6.32 2.40
CA PRO A 363 5.90 7.58 2.17
C PRO A 363 4.58 7.37 1.42
N ASN A 364 3.68 8.35 1.49
CA ASN A 364 2.35 8.31 0.91
C ASN A 364 2.32 7.93 -0.57
N SER A 365 3.30 8.42 -1.34
CA SER A 365 3.41 8.15 -2.77
C SER A 365 3.65 6.67 -3.10
N LEU A 366 4.40 5.94 -2.26
CA LEU A 366 4.61 4.50 -2.42
C LEU A 366 3.34 3.71 -2.13
N HIS A 367 2.55 4.12 -1.13
CA HIS A 367 1.25 3.51 -0.84
C HIS A 367 0.29 3.66 -2.03
N TRP A 368 0.25 4.85 -2.65
CA TRP A 368 -0.58 5.08 -3.83
C TRP A 368 -0.11 4.24 -5.03
N ARG A 369 1.21 4.16 -5.27
CA ARG A 369 1.78 3.32 -6.35
C ARG A 369 1.49 1.84 -6.15
N ASP A 370 1.55 1.35 -4.90
CA ASP A 370 1.14 -0.03 -4.58
C ASP A 370 -0.32 -0.28 -4.97
N ALA A 371 -1.24 0.62 -4.56
CA ALA A 371 -2.66 0.51 -4.90
C ALA A 371 -2.88 0.55 -6.42
N LYS A 372 -2.17 1.45 -7.14
CA LYS A 372 -2.26 1.54 -8.59
C LYS A 372 -1.79 0.25 -9.28
N LYS A 373 -0.62 -0.28 -8.90
CA LYS A 373 -0.07 -1.53 -9.47
C LYS A 373 -1.02 -2.71 -9.23
N LEU A 374 -1.67 -2.78 -8.08
CA LEU A 374 -2.66 -3.81 -7.78
C LEU A 374 -3.92 -3.63 -8.64
N ARG A 375 -4.37 -2.40 -8.81
CA ARG A 375 -5.51 -2.12 -9.69
C ARG A 375 -5.17 -2.39 -11.16
N ASP A 376 -3.97 -2.05 -11.61
CA ASP A 376 -3.44 -2.36 -12.95
C ASP A 376 -3.37 -3.87 -13.19
N ALA A 377 -3.08 -4.66 -12.16
CA ALA A 377 -3.15 -6.12 -12.20
C ALA A 377 -4.59 -6.68 -12.27
N GLY A 378 -5.61 -5.81 -12.27
CA GLY A 378 -7.02 -6.21 -12.34
C GLY A 378 -7.65 -6.56 -10.99
N MET A 379 -6.96 -6.33 -9.87
CA MET A 379 -7.51 -6.53 -8.55
C MET A 379 -8.68 -5.57 -8.30
N ARG A 380 -9.70 -6.04 -7.59
CA ARG A 380 -10.89 -5.27 -7.21
C ARG A 380 -11.09 -5.20 -5.71
N VAL A 381 -10.43 -6.05 -4.95
CA VAL A 381 -10.49 -6.06 -3.49
C VAL A 381 -9.08 -6.32 -2.93
N ILE A 382 -8.73 -5.57 -1.90
CA ILE A 382 -7.48 -5.77 -1.13
C ILE A 382 -7.86 -6.11 0.30
N ARG A 383 -7.25 -7.16 0.83
CA ARG A 383 -7.34 -7.47 2.25
C ARG A 383 -6.10 -6.93 2.97
N ASN A 384 -6.33 -6.15 3.98
CA ASN A 384 -5.29 -5.52 4.80
C ASN A 384 -4.72 -6.52 5.81
N ALA A 385 -3.98 -7.51 5.34
CA ALA A 385 -3.41 -8.55 6.19
C ALA A 385 -2.14 -8.03 6.93
N HIS A 386 -2.02 -8.15 8.26
CA HIS A 386 -3.11 -8.49 9.21
C HIS A 386 -3.27 -7.32 10.18
N TYR A 387 -3.44 -6.11 9.66
CA TYR A 387 -3.51 -4.85 10.41
C TYR A 387 -4.05 -3.70 9.54
N PRO A 388 -4.59 -2.65 10.15
CA PRO A 388 -5.01 -1.46 9.40
C PRO A 388 -3.84 -0.81 8.66
N GLN A 389 -3.99 -0.65 7.36
CA GLN A 389 -2.96 -0.07 6.48
C GLN A 389 -2.84 1.44 6.68
N ASP A 390 -1.84 2.03 6.05
CA ASP A 390 -1.59 3.46 6.02
C ASP A 390 -2.82 4.24 5.49
N PRO A 391 -3.16 5.43 6.03
CA PRO A 391 -4.24 6.26 5.52
C PRO A 391 -4.12 6.61 4.03
N ALA A 392 -2.91 6.86 3.53
CA ALA A 392 -2.69 7.15 2.12
C ALA A 392 -3.04 5.96 1.20
N PHE A 393 -2.88 4.72 1.68
CA PHE A 393 -3.33 3.53 0.95
C PHE A 393 -4.85 3.47 0.87
N MET A 394 -5.57 3.84 1.94
CA MET A 394 -7.03 3.90 1.95
C MET A 394 -7.55 4.98 1.00
N ASP A 395 -6.93 6.17 1.01
CA ASP A 395 -7.22 7.25 0.07
C ASP A 395 -7.00 6.83 -1.39
N ALA A 396 -5.93 6.09 -1.64
CA ALA A 396 -5.63 5.54 -2.97
C ALA A 396 -6.67 4.49 -3.42
N CYS A 397 -7.12 3.62 -2.50
CA CYS A 397 -8.16 2.64 -2.79
C CYS A 397 -9.51 3.31 -3.15
N ASP A 398 -9.86 4.40 -2.46
CA ASP A 398 -11.04 5.21 -2.79
C ASP A 398 -10.98 5.76 -4.21
N GLU A 399 -9.82 6.28 -4.60
CA GLU A 399 -9.59 6.97 -5.87
C GLU A 399 -9.43 6.01 -7.06
N LEU A 400 -8.77 4.88 -6.82
CA LEU A 400 -8.46 3.89 -7.87
C LEU A 400 -9.56 2.83 -8.05
N GLY A 401 -10.58 2.81 -7.19
CA GLY A 401 -11.67 1.86 -7.26
C GLY A 401 -11.28 0.46 -6.77
N LEU A 402 -10.73 0.39 -5.56
CA LEU A 402 -10.45 -0.86 -4.87
C LEU A 402 -11.35 -1.00 -3.65
N PHE A 403 -12.00 -2.13 -3.47
CA PHE A 403 -12.58 -2.49 -2.18
C PHE A 403 -11.50 -2.89 -1.19
N VAL A 404 -11.75 -2.68 0.10
CA VAL A 404 -10.84 -3.03 1.18
C VAL A 404 -11.56 -3.84 2.26
N ILE A 405 -10.94 -4.96 2.65
CA ILE A 405 -11.28 -5.67 3.89
C ILE A 405 -10.33 -5.13 4.96
N VAL A 406 -10.90 -4.43 5.95
CA VAL A 406 -10.10 -3.78 7.01
C VAL A 406 -9.99 -4.70 8.21
N ASN A 407 -8.76 -5.05 8.56
CA ASN A 407 -8.45 -6.06 9.57
C ASN A 407 -8.03 -5.44 10.90
N THR A 408 -8.46 -6.05 11.99
CA THR A 408 -7.90 -5.82 13.34
C THR A 408 -6.46 -6.33 13.39
N PRO A 409 -5.53 -5.64 14.05
CA PRO A 409 -4.17 -6.16 14.23
C PRO A 409 -4.16 -7.48 14.98
N GLY A 410 -3.49 -8.51 14.43
CA GLY A 410 -3.30 -9.79 15.12
C GLY A 410 -3.38 -11.02 14.22
N TRP A 411 -2.59 -12.05 14.57
CA TRP A 411 -2.48 -13.31 13.84
C TRP A 411 -2.04 -14.44 14.76
N GLN A 412 -2.81 -15.54 14.78
CA GLN A 412 -2.50 -16.80 15.48
C GLN A 412 -2.06 -16.61 16.95
N PHE A 413 -2.68 -15.68 17.66
CA PHE A 413 -2.33 -15.42 19.05
C PHE A 413 -3.53 -14.94 19.85
N TRP A 414 -3.71 -15.52 21.03
CA TRP A 414 -4.66 -15.09 22.05
C TRP A 414 -3.98 -15.07 23.41
N ASN A 415 -4.34 -14.10 24.24
CA ASN A 415 -3.90 -14.00 25.63
C ASN A 415 -5.13 -13.85 26.54
N ASP A 416 -5.31 -14.77 27.48
CA ASP A 416 -6.46 -14.78 28.39
C ASP A 416 -6.44 -13.65 29.43
N GLN A 417 -5.36 -12.88 29.53
CA GLN A 417 -5.34 -11.71 30.38
C GLN A 417 -6.33 -10.66 29.87
N PRO A 418 -7.26 -10.15 30.73
CA PRO A 418 -8.29 -9.21 30.30
C PRO A 418 -7.79 -7.97 29.59
N ILE A 419 -6.56 -7.53 29.90
CA ILE A 419 -5.95 -6.35 29.27
C ILE A 419 -5.72 -6.54 27.77
N PHE A 420 -5.41 -7.76 27.31
CA PHE A 420 -5.22 -8.05 25.89
C PHE A 420 -6.54 -7.85 25.13
N ALA A 421 -7.63 -8.49 25.56
CA ALA A 421 -8.93 -8.31 24.94
C ALA A 421 -9.40 -6.84 24.94
N GLN A 422 -9.18 -6.10 26.05
CA GLN A 422 -9.51 -4.67 26.12
C GLN A 422 -8.74 -3.84 25.10
N ARG A 423 -7.47 -4.14 24.85
CA ARG A 423 -6.66 -3.46 23.83
C ARG A 423 -7.13 -3.80 22.43
N VAL A 424 -7.46 -5.07 22.15
CA VAL A 424 -8.08 -5.47 20.89
C VAL A 424 -9.38 -4.72 20.65
N TYR A 425 -10.26 -4.64 21.65
CA TYR A 425 -11.52 -3.88 21.55
C TYR A 425 -11.29 -2.39 21.29
N SER A 426 -10.26 -1.81 21.91
CA SER A 426 -9.84 -0.43 21.63
C SER A 426 -9.35 -0.26 20.19
N ASP A 427 -8.56 -1.22 19.69
CA ASP A 427 -8.09 -1.18 18.31
C ASP A 427 -9.24 -1.27 17.31
N ILE A 428 -10.23 -2.14 17.54
CA ILE A 428 -11.42 -2.22 16.68
C ILE A 428 -12.19 -0.89 16.66
N ARG A 429 -12.42 -0.26 17.82
CA ARG A 429 -13.08 1.04 17.89
C ARG A 429 -12.31 2.10 17.09
N ASN A 430 -11.01 2.18 17.31
CA ASN A 430 -10.14 3.17 16.64
C ASN A 430 -10.03 2.92 15.14
N MET A 431 -9.97 1.67 14.70
CA MET A 431 -9.98 1.27 13.29
C MET A 431 -11.26 1.75 12.60
N VAL A 432 -12.42 1.48 13.19
CA VAL A 432 -13.71 1.90 12.64
C VAL A 432 -13.80 3.43 12.58
N ARG A 433 -13.43 4.15 13.62
CA ARG A 433 -13.46 5.61 13.68
C ARG A 433 -12.58 6.24 12.62
N ARG A 434 -11.39 5.67 12.39
CA ARG A 434 -10.44 6.14 11.37
C ARG A 434 -11.00 5.95 9.97
N ASP A 435 -11.50 4.73 9.65
CA ASP A 435 -11.74 4.31 8.27
C ASP A 435 -13.21 4.35 7.82
N ARG A 436 -14.17 4.64 8.70
CA ARG A 436 -15.62 4.56 8.44
C ARG A 436 -16.15 5.44 7.30
N ASN A 437 -15.40 6.45 6.87
CA ASN A 437 -15.82 7.35 5.79
C ASN A 437 -15.28 6.96 4.41
N HIS A 438 -14.37 5.97 4.32
CA HIS A 438 -13.82 5.52 3.05
C HIS A 438 -14.84 4.70 2.25
N PRO A 439 -15.20 5.09 1.02
CA PRO A 439 -16.09 4.28 0.19
C PRO A 439 -15.48 2.95 -0.22
N SER A 440 -14.16 2.81 -0.17
CA SER A 440 -13.44 1.56 -0.41
C SER A 440 -13.70 0.49 0.64
N VAL A 441 -14.02 0.83 1.89
CA VAL A 441 -14.29 -0.17 2.93
C VAL A 441 -15.46 -1.06 2.52
N TRP A 442 -15.15 -2.33 2.23
CA TRP A 442 -16.11 -3.32 1.76
C TRP A 442 -16.72 -4.12 2.92
N MET A 443 -15.84 -4.59 3.81
CA MET A 443 -16.24 -5.25 5.05
C MET A 443 -15.16 -5.06 6.12
N TRP A 444 -15.53 -5.33 7.35
CA TRP A 444 -14.65 -5.35 8.52
C TRP A 444 -14.28 -6.79 8.87
N GLU A 445 -13.05 -7.02 9.26
CA GLU A 445 -12.58 -8.24 9.86
C GLU A 445 -12.17 -7.94 11.30
N PRO A 446 -13.15 -7.82 12.23
CA PRO A 446 -12.91 -7.38 13.61
C PRO A 446 -12.44 -8.52 14.52
N ILE A 447 -11.93 -9.59 13.93
CA ILE A 447 -11.35 -10.75 14.62
C ILE A 447 -9.83 -10.74 14.51
N LEU A 448 -9.18 -11.63 15.22
CA LEU A 448 -7.77 -11.95 15.06
C LEU A 448 -7.64 -13.12 14.08
N ASN A 449 -6.85 -12.93 13.02
CA ASN A 449 -6.70 -13.94 11.96
C ASN A 449 -6.18 -15.27 12.52
N GLU A 450 -6.79 -16.39 12.09
CA GLU A 450 -6.37 -17.77 12.47
C GLU A 450 -6.14 -17.97 13.97
N THR A 451 -6.96 -17.37 14.80
CA THR A 451 -6.78 -17.34 16.25
C THR A 451 -7.90 -18.08 16.98
N TRP A 452 -7.53 -18.93 17.92
CA TRP A 452 -8.48 -19.62 18.82
C TRP A 452 -8.84 -18.73 20.01
N TYR A 453 -9.74 -17.77 19.81
CA TYR A 453 -10.27 -16.90 20.84
C TYR A 453 -11.57 -17.48 21.46
N PRO A 454 -11.99 -17.05 22.65
CA PRO A 454 -13.27 -17.44 23.25
C PRO A 454 -14.48 -16.98 22.42
N ALA A 455 -15.56 -17.76 22.42
CA ALA A 455 -16.76 -17.43 21.62
C ALA A 455 -17.43 -16.10 21.99
N ASP A 456 -17.35 -15.71 23.27
CA ASP A 456 -17.82 -14.39 23.72
C ASP A 456 -17.01 -13.23 23.18
N PHE A 457 -15.73 -13.44 22.88
CA PHE A 457 -14.92 -12.44 22.16
C PHE A 457 -15.53 -12.14 20.78
N ALA A 458 -15.89 -13.17 20.02
CA ALA A 458 -16.51 -13.01 18.70
C ALA A 458 -17.82 -12.21 18.76
N LYS A 459 -18.65 -12.49 19.77
CA LYS A 459 -19.87 -11.71 19.99
C LYS A 459 -19.54 -10.24 20.34
N ASN A 460 -18.62 -10.03 21.26
CA ASN A 460 -18.25 -8.68 21.71
C ASN A 460 -17.70 -7.83 20.56
N VAL A 461 -16.87 -8.36 19.68
CA VAL A 461 -16.33 -7.58 18.54
C VAL A 461 -17.40 -7.18 17.54
N VAL A 462 -18.41 -8.02 17.31
CA VAL A 462 -19.57 -7.68 16.48
C VAL A 462 -20.42 -6.60 17.14
N ASP A 463 -20.66 -6.72 18.44
CA ASP A 463 -21.39 -5.68 19.21
C ASP A 463 -20.65 -4.33 19.15
N ILE A 464 -19.35 -4.33 19.38
CA ILE A 464 -18.48 -3.13 19.28
C ILE A 464 -18.53 -2.51 17.88
N LEU A 465 -18.43 -3.33 16.83
CA LEU A 465 -18.52 -2.85 15.47
C LEU A 465 -19.87 -2.16 15.21
N ASN A 466 -20.97 -2.77 15.64
CA ASN A 466 -22.32 -2.21 15.49
C ASN A 466 -22.53 -0.95 16.35
N GLU A 467 -21.91 -0.86 17.52
CA GLU A 467 -21.90 0.35 18.34
C GLU A 467 -21.16 1.51 17.64
N GLU A 468 -19.99 1.25 17.03
CA GLU A 468 -19.17 2.29 16.39
C GLU A 468 -19.67 2.66 14.99
N TYR A 469 -20.37 1.74 14.30
CA TYR A 469 -20.95 1.97 12.99
C TYR A 469 -22.43 1.57 12.95
N PRO A 470 -23.31 2.30 13.68
CA PRO A 470 -24.76 2.00 13.74
C PRO A 470 -25.51 2.50 12.51
N TYR A 471 -24.97 2.25 11.33
CA TYR A 471 -25.49 2.73 10.05
C TYR A 471 -25.69 1.56 9.09
N PRO A 472 -26.46 1.73 8.00
CA PRO A 472 -26.54 0.73 6.93
C PRO A 472 -25.17 0.39 6.34
N TYR A 473 -25.09 -0.84 5.82
CA TYR A 473 -23.89 -1.31 5.10
C TYR A 473 -22.67 -1.61 5.99
N CYS A 474 -22.90 -1.90 7.26
CA CYS A 474 -21.89 -2.42 8.18
C CYS A 474 -21.89 -3.95 8.13
N TYR A 475 -20.82 -4.55 7.63
CA TYR A 475 -20.70 -6.01 7.52
C TYR A 475 -19.37 -6.49 8.07
N ALA A 476 -19.43 -7.62 8.77
CA ALA A 476 -18.27 -8.28 9.34
C ALA A 476 -18.08 -9.69 8.77
N GLY A 477 -16.83 -10.10 8.62
CA GLY A 477 -16.45 -11.44 8.21
C GLY A 477 -15.52 -12.12 9.23
N CYS A 478 -15.57 -13.45 9.27
CA CYS A 478 -14.67 -14.30 10.06
C CYS A 478 -14.48 -15.67 9.39
N ASP A 479 -13.53 -16.45 9.91
CA ASP A 479 -13.33 -17.83 9.44
C ASP A 479 -14.56 -18.69 9.73
N VAL A 480 -14.91 -19.57 8.79
CA VAL A 480 -16.04 -20.49 8.93
C VAL A 480 -15.87 -21.43 10.13
N THR A 481 -14.64 -21.70 10.54
CA THR A 481 -14.32 -22.58 11.69
C THR A 481 -14.09 -21.82 13.00
N ALA A 482 -14.16 -20.47 12.97
CA ALA A 482 -13.93 -19.66 14.16
C ALA A 482 -15.03 -19.87 15.21
N ARG A 483 -14.68 -19.84 16.49
CA ARG A 483 -15.66 -19.84 17.59
C ARG A 483 -16.49 -18.57 17.51
N GLY A 484 -17.81 -18.70 17.55
CA GLY A 484 -18.74 -17.58 17.42
C GLY A 484 -18.94 -17.09 15.99
N HIS A 485 -18.60 -17.90 14.97
CA HIS A 485 -18.84 -17.58 13.56
C HIS A 485 -20.31 -17.29 13.24
N GLU A 486 -21.24 -17.85 14.04
CA GLU A 486 -22.68 -17.65 13.90
C GLU A 486 -23.13 -16.17 14.04
N TYR A 487 -22.29 -15.31 14.61
CA TYR A 487 -22.58 -13.87 14.72
C TYR A 487 -22.23 -13.08 13.44
N PHE A 488 -21.58 -13.71 12.46
CA PHE A 488 -21.07 -13.03 11.27
C PHE A 488 -21.89 -13.38 10.02
N PRO A 489 -22.26 -12.39 9.18
CA PRO A 489 -22.97 -12.65 7.93
C PRO A 489 -22.06 -13.12 6.78
N ILE A 490 -20.74 -13.01 6.93
CA ILE A 490 -19.76 -13.39 5.92
C ILE A 490 -18.77 -14.37 6.54
N HIS A 491 -18.59 -15.52 5.88
CA HIS A 491 -17.64 -16.54 6.33
C HIS A 491 -16.50 -16.71 5.34
N PHE A 492 -15.27 -16.74 5.87
CA PHE A 492 -14.10 -17.03 5.07
C PHE A 492 -13.89 -18.54 4.98
N THR A 493 -13.79 -19.04 3.75
CA THR A 493 -13.50 -20.44 3.47
C THR A 493 -13.00 -20.61 2.04
N HIS A 494 -12.35 -21.72 1.77
CA HIS A 494 -12.04 -22.12 0.40
C HIS A 494 -13.29 -22.69 -0.28
N PRO A 495 -13.47 -22.52 -1.61
CA PRO A 495 -14.60 -23.04 -2.34
C PRO A 495 -14.66 -24.56 -2.33
N MET A 496 -13.55 -25.20 -2.01
CA MET A 496 -13.37 -26.64 -2.02
C MET A 496 -12.87 -27.08 -0.64
N ASN A 497 -13.74 -27.56 0.18
CA ASN A 497 -13.36 -28.15 1.46
C ASN A 497 -12.67 -29.51 1.28
N GLY A 498 -11.37 -29.56 1.55
CA GLY A 498 -10.63 -30.74 1.92
C GLY A 498 -10.67 -31.90 0.94
N GLY A 499 -9.67 -32.09 0.12
CA GLY A 499 -9.40 -33.33 -0.53
C GLY A 499 -10.10 -33.60 -1.86
N GLY A 500 -10.01 -32.70 -2.79
CA GLY A 500 -10.21 -32.99 -4.22
C GLY A 500 -11.65 -33.15 -4.67
N GLY A 501 -12.61 -32.62 -3.94
CA GLY A 501 -14.02 -32.65 -4.32
C GLY A 501 -14.50 -31.35 -4.97
N ALA A 502 -15.56 -31.40 -5.76
CA ALA A 502 -16.25 -30.22 -6.25
C ALA A 502 -16.82 -29.41 -5.07
N PHE A 503 -16.86 -28.09 -5.23
CA PHE A 503 -17.46 -27.18 -4.25
C PHE A 503 -18.87 -27.68 -3.88
N ASN A 504 -19.04 -28.12 -2.63
CA ASN A 504 -20.31 -28.67 -2.17
C ASN A 504 -21.22 -27.51 -1.75
N THR A 505 -22.07 -27.07 -2.69
CA THR A 505 -23.08 -26.04 -2.45
C THR A 505 -24.30 -26.56 -1.70
N GLU A 506 -24.46 -27.86 -1.54
CA GLU A 506 -25.70 -28.46 -0.97
C GLU A 506 -25.83 -28.23 0.54
N ASN A 507 -24.71 -28.00 1.24
CA ASN A 507 -24.70 -27.84 2.70
C ASN A 507 -24.37 -26.40 3.15
N LEU A 508 -24.37 -25.42 2.24
CA LEU A 508 -24.13 -24.02 2.59
C LEU A 508 -25.41 -23.38 3.17
N ASP A 509 -25.23 -22.60 4.24
CA ASP A 509 -26.34 -21.78 4.74
C ASP A 509 -26.68 -20.70 3.68
N PRO A 510 -27.91 -20.65 3.14
CA PRO A 510 -28.29 -19.72 2.10
C PRO A 510 -28.28 -18.24 2.55
N LYS A 511 -28.18 -17.98 3.85
CA LYS A 511 -28.12 -16.63 4.42
C LYS A 511 -26.69 -16.08 4.49
N ILE A 512 -25.68 -16.96 4.46
CA ILE A 512 -24.28 -16.62 4.62
C ILE A 512 -23.66 -16.38 3.25
N SER A 513 -22.88 -15.31 3.12
CA SER A 513 -22.00 -15.08 1.97
C SER A 513 -20.61 -15.61 2.28
N TYR A 514 -19.95 -16.22 1.28
CA TYR A 514 -18.63 -16.83 1.45
C TYR A 514 -17.58 -16.09 0.63
N PHE A 515 -16.32 -16.08 1.14
CA PHE A 515 -15.19 -15.46 0.47
C PHE A 515 -13.89 -16.21 0.84
N THR A 516 -12.96 -16.36 -0.10
CA THR A 516 -11.64 -16.91 0.21
C THR A 516 -10.68 -15.78 0.56
N ARG A 517 -10.41 -15.58 1.85
CA ARG A 517 -9.53 -14.49 2.31
C ARG A 517 -8.08 -14.63 1.86
N GLU A 518 -7.62 -15.86 1.63
CA GLU A 518 -6.26 -16.19 1.21
C GLU A 518 -6.28 -17.40 0.28
N TRP A 519 -5.59 -17.33 -0.86
CA TRP A 519 -5.41 -18.48 -1.76
C TRP A 519 -4.09 -18.35 -2.54
N GLY A 520 -3.62 -19.44 -3.13
CA GLY A 520 -2.41 -19.48 -3.96
C GLY A 520 -1.15 -19.92 -3.22
N ASP A 521 -1.17 -19.95 -1.91
CA ASP A 521 -0.05 -20.42 -1.10
C ASP A 521 -0.08 -21.95 -0.96
N ASN A 522 0.45 -22.61 -1.97
CA ASN A 522 0.52 -24.06 -2.04
C ASN A 522 1.87 -24.53 -1.55
N VAL A 523 1.97 -24.93 -0.31
CA VAL A 523 3.18 -25.45 0.31
C VAL A 523 3.00 -26.93 0.58
N ASP A 524 3.89 -27.74 0.06
CA ASP A 524 3.90 -29.19 0.30
C ASP A 524 4.63 -29.55 1.61
N ASP A 525 5.54 -28.69 2.05
CA ASP A 525 6.25 -28.80 3.33
C ASP A 525 6.47 -27.41 3.94
N TRP A 526 5.74 -27.12 5.02
CA TRP A 526 5.85 -25.86 5.76
C TRP A 526 7.22 -25.61 6.36
N ASN A 527 8.00 -26.66 6.66
CA ASN A 527 9.35 -26.49 7.20
C ASN A 527 10.37 -26.12 6.12
N SER A 528 10.23 -26.64 4.91
CA SER A 528 11.11 -26.27 3.79
C SER A 528 10.73 -24.97 3.12
N HIS A 529 9.46 -24.58 3.24
CA HIS A 529 8.86 -23.42 2.55
C HIS A 529 9.06 -23.40 1.04
N ASN A 530 9.36 -24.52 0.43
CA ASN A 530 9.45 -24.67 -1.02
C ASN A 530 8.07 -24.94 -1.62
N SER A 531 7.75 -24.21 -2.68
CA SER A 531 6.48 -24.37 -3.36
C SER A 531 6.53 -23.78 -4.77
N PRO A 532 5.80 -24.35 -5.73
CA PRO A 532 5.63 -23.73 -7.04
C PRO A 532 5.04 -22.32 -7.02
N SER A 533 4.34 -21.93 -5.95
CA SER A 533 3.79 -20.59 -5.76
C SER A 533 4.81 -19.59 -5.20
N ARG A 534 5.89 -20.05 -4.56
CA ARG A 534 6.91 -19.22 -3.91
C ARG A 534 8.15 -19.13 -4.78
N VAL A 535 8.24 -18.11 -5.62
CA VAL A 535 9.26 -17.96 -6.65
C VAL A 535 9.96 -16.61 -6.57
N ASN A 536 11.24 -16.62 -6.22
CA ASN A 536 12.07 -15.42 -6.34
C ASN A 536 12.24 -15.04 -7.83
N ARG A 537 12.07 -13.77 -8.15
CA ARG A 537 12.20 -13.22 -9.51
C ARG A 537 13.57 -13.52 -10.13
N GLY A 538 14.62 -13.54 -9.31
CA GLY A 538 16.00 -13.85 -9.73
C GLY A 538 16.21 -15.28 -10.20
N TRP A 539 15.29 -16.22 -9.88
CA TRP A 539 15.40 -17.61 -10.35
C TRP A 539 15.08 -17.76 -11.85
N GLY A 540 14.53 -16.70 -12.46
CA GLY A 540 14.38 -16.59 -13.90
C GLY A 540 13.02 -17.06 -14.42
N GLU A 541 12.96 -17.23 -15.75
CA GLU A 541 11.73 -17.37 -16.53
C GLU A 541 10.89 -18.60 -16.15
N VAL A 542 11.52 -19.78 -16.10
CA VAL A 542 10.79 -21.04 -15.94
C VAL A 542 10.09 -21.14 -14.57
N PRO A 543 10.74 -20.84 -13.43
CA PRO A 543 10.03 -20.79 -12.15
C PRO A 543 8.89 -19.78 -12.14
N MET A 544 9.07 -18.57 -12.73
CA MET A 544 8.00 -17.58 -12.80
C MET A 544 6.81 -18.03 -13.69
N LEU A 545 7.05 -18.80 -14.76
CA LEU A 545 6.00 -19.41 -15.56
C LEU A 545 5.20 -20.46 -14.77
N ILE A 546 5.91 -21.27 -13.95
CA ILE A 546 5.28 -22.27 -13.09
C ILE A 546 4.39 -21.59 -12.05
N GLN A 547 4.88 -20.53 -11.41
CA GLN A 547 4.10 -19.73 -10.47
C GLN A 547 2.84 -19.16 -11.14
N ALA A 548 2.98 -18.53 -12.31
CA ALA A 548 1.86 -17.96 -13.02
C ALA A 548 0.82 -19.01 -13.41
N GLN A 549 1.26 -20.19 -13.86
CA GLN A 549 0.39 -21.32 -14.17
C GLN A 549 -0.33 -21.84 -12.92
N GLY A 550 0.38 -21.96 -11.80
CA GLY A 550 -0.20 -22.38 -10.52
C GLY A 550 -1.30 -21.43 -10.04
N TYR A 551 -1.11 -20.11 -10.20
CA TYR A 551 -2.15 -19.14 -9.87
C TYR A 551 -3.32 -19.13 -10.85
N ALA A 552 -3.06 -19.31 -12.13
CA ALA A 552 -4.11 -19.38 -13.13
C ALA A 552 -4.99 -20.63 -12.94
N LYS A 553 -4.36 -21.78 -12.87
CA LYS A 553 -5.04 -23.07 -12.71
C LYS A 553 -4.10 -24.05 -12.03
N ASN A 554 -4.52 -24.60 -10.91
CA ASN A 554 -3.74 -25.54 -10.14
C ASN A 554 -4.39 -26.92 -10.16
N ASP A 555 -3.62 -27.96 -10.52
CA ASP A 555 -4.09 -29.34 -10.54
C ASP A 555 -4.11 -29.99 -9.15
N TYR A 556 -3.39 -29.41 -8.17
CA TYR A 556 -3.29 -29.94 -6.80
C TYR A 556 -4.31 -29.32 -5.86
N GLN A 557 -4.63 -28.04 -6.07
CA GLN A 557 -5.63 -27.33 -5.28
C GLN A 557 -6.63 -26.69 -6.21
N LEU A 558 -7.88 -26.76 -5.81
CA LEU A 558 -8.98 -26.24 -6.60
C LEU A 558 -9.17 -24.73 -6.42
N THR A 559 -8.52 -24.13 -5.40
CA THR A 559 -8.51 -22.69 -5.22
C THR A 559 -7.40 -22.08 -6.09
N SER A 560 -7.79 -21.65 -7.25
CA SER A 560 -6.98 -20.94 -8.24
C SER A 560 -7.85 -19.87 -8.89
N TYR A 561 -7.28 -19.04 -9.74
CA TYR A 561 -8.06 -18.04 -10.46
C TYR A 561 -9.23 -18.69 -11.23
N ASP A 562 -8.94 -19.71 -12.03
CA ASP A 562 -9.95 -20.47 -12.78
C ASP A 562 -10.96 -21.15 -11.85
N GLY A 563 -10.50 -21.74 -10.74
CA GLY A 563 -11.35 -22.42 -9.76
C GLY A 563 -12.37 -21.46 -9.11
N LEU A 564 -11.96 -20.25 -8.76
CA LEU A 564 -12.85 -19.24 -8.18
C LEU A 564 -13.94 -18.81 -9.17
N TYR A 565 -13.65 -18.73 -10.46
CA TYR A 565 -14.65 -18.42 -11.50
C TYR A 565 -15.66 -19.56 -11.72
N ARG A 566 -15.39 -20.76 -11.24
CA ARG A 566 -16.30 -21.92 -11.34
C ARG A 566 -17.21 -22.09 -10.13
N THR A 567 -17.13 -21.19 -9.16
CA THR A 567 -17.98 -21.21 -7.95
C THR A 567 -19.37 -20.60 -8.21
N SER A 568 -20.23 -20.64 -7.19
CA SER A 568 -21.53 -19.96 -7.24
C SER A 568 -21.41 -18.50 -6.79
N ARG A 569 -22.41 -17.67 -7.06
CA ARG A 569 -22.47 -16.28 -6.58
C ARG A 569 -22.42 -16.15 -5.06
N GLN A 570 -22.79 -17.19 -4.32
CA GLN A 570 -22.70 -17.22 -2.87
C GLN A 570 -21.24 -17.16 -2.39
N HIS A 571 -20.31 -17.73 -3.17
CA HIS A 571 -18.88 -17.58 -2.97
C HIS A 571 -18.39 -16.41 -3.82
N MET A 572 -18.21 -15.25 -3.18
CA MET A 572 -18.06 -13.96 -3.87
C MET A 572 -16.69 -13.74 -4.54
N GLY A 573 -15.68 -14.57 -4.24
CA GLY A 573 -14.34 -14.43 -4.79
C GLY A 573 -13.24 -14.71 -3.77
N GLY A 574 -12.05 -14.12 -3.99
CA GLY A 574 -10.94 -14.33 -3.08
C GLY A 574 -9.73 -13.43 -3.30
N CYS A 575 -8.91 -13.31 -2.24
CA CYS A 575 -7.66 -12.60 -2.24
C CYS A 575 -6.48 -13.56 -2.35
N LEU A 576 -5.58 -13.30 -3.31
CA LEU A 576 -4.33 -14.02 -3.46
C LEU A 576 -3.43 -13.79 -2.23
N TRP A 577 -2.82 -14.81 -1.72
CA TRP A 577 -1.67 -14.72 -0.84
C TRP A 577 -0.40 -14.93 -1.67
N HIS A 578 0.35 -13.90 -2.09
CA HIS A 578 0.25 -12.51 -1.67
C HIS A 578 0.46 -11.56 -2.87
N SER A 579 0.25 -10.26 -2.71
CA SER A 579 0.47 -9.25 -3.77
C SER A 579 1.95 -9.05 -4.08
N PHE A 580 2.77 -8.90 -3.04
CA PHE A 580 4.20 -8.61 -3.10
C PHE A 580 4.99 -9.65 -2.33
N ASP A 581 6.24 -9.88 -2.70
CA ASP A 581 7.17 -10.58 -1.82
C ASP A 581 7.33 -9.75 -0.55
N HIS A 582 7.29 -10.40 0.62
CA HIS A 582 7.35 -9.74 1.91
C HIS A 582 8.28 -10.44 2.90
N GLN A 583 8.69 -9.71 3.91
CA GLN A 583 9.60 -10.19 4.95
C GLN A 583 8.82 -10.93 6.03
N ARG A 584 9.44 -12.00 6.59
CA ARG A 584 8.85 -12.83 7.63
C ARG A 584 9.72 -12.86 8.87
N GLY A 585 9.08 -13.02 10.03
CA GLY A 585 9.80 -13.25 11.28
C GLY A 585 10.31 -14.69 11.41
N TYR A 586 9.46 -15.68 11.23
CA TYR A 586 9.71 -17.07 11.58
C TYR A 586 10.61 -17.85 10.59
N HIS A 587 10.91 -17.32 9.43
CA HIS A 587 11.70 -18.00 8.41
C HIS A 587 12.80 -17.09 7.87
N PRO A 588 14.02 -17.60 7.63
CA PRO A 588 15.14 -16.80 7.10
C PRO A 588 14.90 -16.32 5.66
N ASP A 589 14.11 -17.06 4.86
CA ASP A 589 13.76 -16.62 3.51
C ASP A 589 12.49 -15.78 3.52
N PRO A 590 12.42 -14.68 2.75
CA PRO A 590 11.20 -13.94 2.51
C PRO A 590 10.10 -14.83 1.92
N PHE A 591 8.87 -14.36 2.01
CA PHE A 591 7.78 -14.95 1.26
C PHE A 591 7.87 -14.53 -0.20
N TYR A 592 8.11 -15.47 -1.09
CA TYR A 592 8.27 -15.23 -2.54
C TYR A 592 6.99 -15.46 -3.36
N GLY A 593 5.84 -15.54 -2.72
CA GLY A 593 4.54 -15.77 -3.38
C GLY A 593 3.92 -14.51 -4.01
N GLY A 594 4.59 -13.37 -3.97
CA GLY A 594 4.11 -12.16 -4.62
C GLY A 594 4.03 -12.29 -6.15
N ILE A 595 3.07 -11.59 -6.77
CA ILE A 595 3.06 -11.39 -8.23
C ILE A 595 4.08 -10.33 -8.66
N MET A 596 4.58 -9.57 -7.71
CA MET A 596 5.69 -8.62 -7.82
C MET A 596 6.69 -8.88 -6.70
N ASP A 597 7.98 -8.55 -6.94
CA ASP A 597 9.01 -8.66 -5.90
C ASP A 597 8.89 -7.54 -4.83
N ALA A 598 9.79 -7.55 -3.83
CA ALA A 598 9.76 -6.57 -2.74
C ALA A 598 10.00 -5.11 -3.18
N PHE A 599 10.58 -4.86 -4.35
CA PHE A 599 10.68 -3.55 -5.01
C PHE A 599 9.50 -3.26 -5.96
N ARG A 600 8.48 -4.10 -5.98
CA ARG A 600 7.30 -4.03 -6.86
C ARG A 600 7.62 -4.21 -8.34
N GLN A 601 8.75 -4.89 -8.67
CA GLN A 601 9.01 -5.28 -10.03
C GLN A 601 8.19 -6.54 -10.42
N PRO A 602 7.55 -6.54 -11.60
CA PRO A 602 6.61 -7.60 -11.96
C PRO A 602 7.32 -8.94 -12.20
N LYS A 603 6.68 -10.02 -11.74
CA LYS A 603 6.92 -11.38 -12.16
C LYS A 603 6.00 -11.73 -13.35
N LEU A 604 6.13 -12.91 -13.94
CA LEU A 604 5.26 -13.30 -15.05
C LEU A 604 3.79 -13.49 -14.63
N SER A 605 3.56 -13.85 -13.37
CA SER A 605 2.23 -13.90 -12.76
C SER A 605 1.50 -12.54 -12.77
N TYR A 606 2.20 -11.42 -12.61
CA TYR A 606 1.60 -10.09 -12.73
C TYR A 606 0.89 -9.90 -14.09
N TYR A 607 1.54 -10.25 -15.18
CA TYR A 607 0.95 -10.11 -16.53
C TYR A 607 -0.19 -11.10 -16.77
N MET A 608 -0.15 -12.28 -16.15
CA MET A 608 -1.27 -13.22 -16.14
C MET A 608 -2.49 -12.59 -15.48
N PHE A 609 -2.33 -11.93 -14.33
CA PHE A 609 -3.41 -11.20 -13.66
C PHE A 609 -3.91 -10.02 -14.52
N CYS A 610 -3.02 -9.22 -15.09
CA CYS A 610 -3.39 -8.12 -16.00
C CYS A 610 -4.27 -8.60 -17.16
N SER A 611 -4.03 -9.79 -17.70
CA SER A 611 -4.81 -10.35 -18.82
C SER A 611 -6.24 -10.73 -18.41
N GLN A 612 -6.59 -10.70 -17.15
CA GLN A 612 -7.94 -11.00 -16.69
C GLN A 612 -8.85 -9.76 -16.61
N ARG A 613 -8.32 -8.59 -16.90
CA ARG A 613 -9.09 -7.33 -16.97
C ARG A 613 -10.05 -7.35 -18.18
N PRO A 614 -11.18 -6.60 -18.11
CA PRO A 614 -11.97 -6.31 -19.29
C PRO A 614 -11.11 -5.67 -20.40
N ALA A 615 -11.34 -6.10 -21.66
CA ALA A 615 -10.64 -5.55 -22.81
C ALA A 615 -11.19 -4.18 -23.25
N GLU A 616 -12.42 -3.83 -22.88
CA GLU A 616 -13.01 -2.54 -23.19
C GLU A 616 -12.34 -1.44 -22.36
N PRO A 617 -11.81 -0.37 -23.00
CA PRO A 617 -11.23 0.76 -22.30
C PRO A 617 -12.27 1.50 -21.44
N ASN A 618 -11.92 1.76 -20.21
CA ASN A 618 -12.73 2.54 -19.26
C ASN A 618 -12.03 3.86 -18.91
N LYS A 619 -12.59 4.98 -19.36
CA LYS A 619 -12.04 6.33 -19.16
C LYS A 619 -12.25 6.88 -17.73
N GLU A 620 -13.09 6.22 -16.92
CA GLU A 620 -13.30 6.60 -15.52
C GLU A 620 -12.15 6.14 -14.61
N LEU A 621 -11.30 5.24 -15.09
CA LEU A 621 -10.20 4.68 -14.32
C LEU A 621 -8.88 5.40 -14.61
N ILE A 622 -8.16 5.73 -13.55
CA ILE A 622 -6.76 6.19 -13.59
C ILE A 622 -5.84 5.00 -13.87
N ALA A 623 -6.20 3.83 -13.34
CA ALA A 623 -5.44 2.61 -13.52
C ALA A 623 -5.46 2.12 -14.98
N ASP A 624 -4.42 1.41 -15.37
CA ASP A 624 -4.31 0.80 -16.69
C ASP A 624 -5.49 -0.16 -16.97
N ASN A 625 -6.07 -0.04 -18.16
CA ASN A 625 -7.23 -0.84 -18.56
C ASN A 625 -7.24 -0.98 -20.09
N GLY A 626 -8.21 -1.74 -20.60
CA GLY A 626 -8.34 -2.01 -22.05
C GLY A 626 -7.52 -3.20 -22.54
N PRO A 627 -7.34 -3.33 -23.88
CA PRO A 627 -6.70 -4.48 -24.49
C PRO A 627 -5.23 -4.61 -24.09
N MET A 628 -4.80 -5.84 -23.80
CA MET A 628 -3.41 -6.13 -23.49
C MET A 628 -2.95 -7.45 -24.07
N ILE A 629 -1.64 -7.56 -24.34
CA ILE A 629 -0.97 -8.78 -24.74
C ILE A 629 0.48 -8.79 -24.22
N TYR A 630 0.92 -9.92 -23.72
CA TYR A 630 2.28 -10.10 -23.20
C TYR A 630 2.85 -11.47 -23.58
N ILE A 631 4.03 -11.51 -24.20
CA ILE A 631 4.78 -12.72 -24.50
C ILE A 631 5.62 -13.08 -23.26
N ALA A 632 5.31 -14.17 -22.60
CA ALA A 632 6.07 -14.70 -21.49
C ALA A 632 7.15 -15.69 -21.99
N ASN A 633 8.04 -15.20 -22.83
CA ASN A 633 9.22 -15.90 -23.35
C ASN A 633 10.30 -14.86 -23.66
N ALA A 634 11.42 -14.97 -22.99
CA ALA A 634 12.52 -13.99 -23.10
C ALA A 634 13.50 -14.28 -24.25
N MET A 635 13.24 -15.30 -25.04
CA MET A 635 14.12 -15.77 -26.13
C MET A 635 15.57 -15.96 -25.71
N THR A 636 15.78 -16.51 -24.52
CA THR A 636 17.11 -16.87 -24.00
C THR A 636 17.44 -18.33 -24.31
N PRO A 637 18.70 -18.76 -24.15
CA PRO A 637 19.05 -20.18 -24.29
C PRO A 637 18.34 -21.13 -23.31
N PHE A 638 17.76 -20.60 -22.22
CA PHE A 638 17.00 -21.35 -21.21
C PHE A 638 15.48 -21.16 -21.34
N SER A 639 15.03 -20.34 -22.26
CA SER A 639 13.59 -20.18 -22.52
C SER A 639 12.98 -21.46 -23.07
N PRO A 640 11.77 -21.83 -22.65
CA PRO A 640 11.08 -23.00 -23.16
C PRO A 640 10.77 -22.87 -24.63
N LYS A 641 10.67 -24.00 -25.33
CA LYS A 641 10.24 -24.05 -26.72
C LYS A 641 8.79 -23.60 -26.88
N ASP A 642 7.97 -23.95 -25.92
CA ASP A 642 6.59 -23.51 -25.84
C ASP A 642 6.56 -22.01 -25.50
N VAL A 643 5.75 -21.25 -26.22
CA VAL A 643 5.60 -19.83 -26.00
C VAL A 643 4.29 -19.56 -25.31
N THR A 644 4.35 -19.04 -24.09
CA THR A 644 3.19 -18.62 -23.32
C THR A 644 2.87 -17.16 -23.59
N ILE A 645 1.59 -16.85 -23.77
CA ILE A 645 1.06 -15.49 -23.96
C ILE A 645 -0.09 -15.25 -23.00
N TYR A 646 -0.10 -14.07 -22.42
CA TYR A 646 -1.21 -13.54 -21.63
C TYR A 646 -1.89 -12.44 -22.42
N SER A 647 -3.21 -12.54 -22.63
CA SER A 647 -3.98 -11.55 -23.39
C SER A 647 -5.45 -11.60 -23.01
N ASN A 648 -6.11 -10.43 -23.00
CA ASN A 648 -7.56 -10.31 -22.86
C ASN A 648 -8.27 -10.08 -24.21
N CYS A 649 -7.55 -10.17 -25.34
CA CYS A 649 -8.12 -10.04 -26.68
C CYS A 649 -8.85 -11.32 -27.12
N ASP A 650 -9.77 -11.20 -28.11
CA ASP A 650 -10.55 -12.33 -28.61
C ASP A 650 -9.73 -13.29 -29.47
N GLU A 651 -8.75 -12.75 -30.20
CA GLU A 651 -7.83 -13.51 -31.03
C GLU A 651 -6.39 -13.10 -30.73
N VAL A 652 -5.49 -14.06 -30.73
CA VAL A 652 -4.03 -13.83 -30.62
C VAL A 652 -3.34 -14.47 -31.81
N ARG A 653 -2.58 -13.66 -32.53
CA ARG A 653 -1.68 -14.10 -33.60
C ARG A 653 -0.23 -14.01 -33.15
N LEU A 654 0.49 -15.11 -33.19
CA LEU A 654 1.91 -15.19 -32.89
C LEU A 654 2.72 -15.49 -34.14
N THR A 655 3.68 -14.62 -34.46
CA THR A 655 4.66 -14.82 -35.52
C THR A 655 6.03 -15.07 -34.92
N TYR A 656 6.69 -16.14 -35.32
CA TYR A 656 8.08 -16.43 -34.99
C TYR A 656 8.99 -16.22 -36.20
N CYS A 657 9.90 -15.26 -36.13
CA CYS A 657 10.86 -14.84 -37.13
C CYS A 657 10.22 -14.29 -38.44
N LYS A 658 11.00 -13.51 -39.18
CA LYS A 658 10.59 -12.93 -40.47
C LYS A 658 10.35 -14.02 -41.52
N GLY A 659 9.14 -14.05 -42.10
CA GLY A 659 8.73 -15.10 -43.03
C GLY A 659 8.59 -16.49 -42.40
N GLY A 660 8.48 -16.53 -41.08
CA GLY A 660 8.29 -17.73 -40.30
C GLY A 660 6.84 -18.16 -40.22
N LYS A 661 6.61 -19.16 -39.40
CA LYS A 661 5.27 -19.73 -39.18
C LYS A 661 4.44 -18.81 -38.30
N GLU A 662 3.19 -18.63 -38.62
CA GLU A 662 2.17 -17.96 -37.84
C GLU A 662 1.35 -18.99 -37.06
N TYR A 663 0.97 -18.62 -35.85
CA TYR A 663 0.11 -19.41 -34.97
C TYR A 663 -1.08 -18.52 -34.56
N THR A 664 -2.28 -19.07 -34.55
CA THR A 664 -3.49 -18.33 -34.20
C THR A 664 -4.22 -19.03 -33.06
N TYR A 665 -4.71 -18.26 -32.11
CA TYR A 665 -5.59 -18.70 -31.05
C TYR A 665 -6.84 -17.83 -31.07
N HIS A 666 -8.00 -18.47 -30.98
CA HIS A 666 -9.27 -17.82 -30.82
C HIS A 666 -9.81 -18.14 -29.43
N LYS A 667 -10.23 -17.12 -28.72
CA LYS A 667 -10.84 -17.30 -27.38
C LYS A 667 -12.13 -18.09 -27.55
N PRO A 668 -12.29 -19.24 -26.85
CA PRO A 668 -13.51 -20.02 -26.96
C PRO A 668 -14.73 -19.20 -26.50
N ALA A 669 -15.82 -19.29 -27.26
CA ALA A 669 -17.08 -18.72 -26.81
C ALA A 669 -17.69 -19.60 -25.73
N ASN A 670 -18.16 -18.98 -24.63
CA ASN A 670 -18.87 -19.62 -23.52
C ASN A 670 -18.06 -20.63 -22.66
N GLU A 671 -16.73 -20.46 -22.53
CA GLU A 671 -16.00 -21.18 -21.50
C GLU A 671 -16.36 -20.68 -20.11
N SER A 672 -16.73 -21.62 -19.22
CA SER A 672 -16.79 -21.34 -17.80
C SER A 672 -15.38 -21.34 -17.23
N GLY A 673 -15.07 -20.42 -16.30
CA GLY A 673 -13.76 -20.29 -15.68
C GLY A 673 -13.16 -18.90 -15.87
N MET A 674 -11.83 -18.81 -15.81
CA MET A 674 -11.13 -17.52 -15.88
C MET A 674 -11.42 -16.77 -17.20
N PRO A 675 -11.56 -15.43 -17.16
CA PRO A 675 -11.95 -14.62 -18.31
C PRO A 675 -11.04 -14.77 -19.53
N SER A 676 -9.75 -14.91 -19.29
CA SER A 676 -8.72 -15.02 -20.33
C SER A 676 -7.78 -16.17 -20.01
N PRO A 677 -8.01 -17.37 -20.60
CA PRO A 677 -7.16 -18.53 -20.39
C PRO A 677 -5.70 -18.26 -20.75
N VAL A 678 -4.77 -18.94 -20.09
CA VAL A 678 -3.35 -18.90 -20.43
C VAL A 678 -3.15 -19.57 -21.79
N ILE A 679 -2.58 -18.83 -22.74
CA ILE A 679 -2.35 -19.30 -24.11
C ILE A 679 -0.94 -19.87 -24.21
N THR A 680 -0.82 -21.12 -24.68
CA THR A 680 0.49 -21.74 -24.90
C THR A 680 0.57 -22.32 -26.30
N PHE A 681 1.44 -21.75 -27.12
CA PHE A 681 1.76 -22.29 -28.44
C PHE A 681 2.94 -23.28 -28.32
N LYS A 682 2.71 -24.53 -28.78
CA LYS A 682 3.67 -25.61 -28.62
C LYS A 682 4.78 -25.59 -29.68
N ASP A 683 6.00 -25.93 -29.29
CA ASP A 683 7.19 -26.11 -30.17
C ASP A 683 7.45 -24.91 -31.12
N VAL A 684 7.35 -23.66 -30.59
CA VAL A 684 7.51 -22.44 -31.38
C VAL A 684 8.97 -21.97 -31.39
N PHE A 685 9.56 -21.74 -30.18
CA PHE A 685 10.88 -21.14 -30.04
C PHE A 685 11.98 -22.18 -30.25
N ASP A 686 12.92 -21.89 -31.13
CA ASP A 686 14.11 -22.71 -31.39
C ASP A 686 15.39 -21.85 -31.27
N VAL A 687 16.10 -21.99 -30.15
CA VAL A 687 17.37 -21.29 -29.92
C VAL A 687 18.44 -21.61 -30.97
N MET A 688 18.40 -22.80 -31.56
CA MET A 688 19.38 -23.19 -32.61
C MET A 688 19.09 -22.49 -33.92
N TYR A 689 17.81 -22.21 -34.20
CA TYR A 689 17.41 -21.41 -35.37
C TYR A 689 17.79 -19.93 -35.16
N ASP A 690 17.57 -19.35 -33.96
CA ASP A 690 18.07 -18.02 -33.63
C ASP A 690 19.60 -17.93 -33.80
N LYS A 691 20.34 -18.91 -33.31
CA LYS A 691 21.78 -18.98 -33.45
C LYS A 691 22.24 -19.09 -34.92
N LYS A 692 21.47 -19.79 -35.77
CA LYS A 692 21.69 -19.87 -37.23
C LYS A 692 21.51 -18.50 -37.88
N LEU A 693 20.40 -17.78 -37.56
CA LEU A 693 20.14 -16.44 -38.06
C LEU A 693 21.26 -15.46 -37.65
N SER A 694 21.70 -15.55 -36.37
CA SER A 694 22.81 -14.75 -35.87
C SER A 694 24.11 -14.96 -36.64
N ARG A 695 24.48 -16.21 -36.92
CA ARG A 695 25.66 -16.55 -37.74
C ARG A 695 25.56 -16.03 -39.17
N GLN A 696 24.35 -15.95 -39.72
CA GLN A 696 24.06 -15.41 -41.05
C GLN A 696 24.00 -13.87 -41.08
N LYS A 697 24.23 -13.19 -39.94
CA LYS A 697 24.07 -11.73 -39.77
C LYS A 697 22.62 -11.25 -40.03
N LYS A 698 21.64 -12.12 -39.79
CA LYS A 698 20.20 -11.87 -39.93
C LYS A 698 19.52 -11.74 -38.56
N GLN A 699 20.18 -11.10 -37.58
CA GLN A 699 19.69 -10.98 -36.23
C GLN A 699 18.34 -10.26 -36.15
N ALA A 700 18.13 -9.26 -37.01
CA ALA A 700 16.86 -8.50 -37.07
C ALA A 700 15.66 -9.36 -37.54
N ASP A 701 15.93 -10.51 -38.16
CA ASP A 701 14.88 -11.44 -38.60
C ASP A 701 14.40 -12.40 -37.50
N SER A 702 15.11 -12.42 -36.33
CA SER A 702 14.76 -13.25 -35.18
C SER A 702 13.94 -12.46 -34.16
N TYR A 703 12.67 -12.80 -34.00
CA TYR A 703 11.76 -12.20 -33.01
C TYR A 703 10.51 -13.09 -32.79
N LEU A 704 9.86 -12.87 -31.69
CA LEU A 704 8.47 -13.23 -31.44
C LEU A 704 7.64 -11.94 -31.50
N LEU A 705 6.57 -11.95 -32.30
CA LEU A 705 5.59 -10.87 -32.39
C LEU A 705 4.22 -11.44 -32.09
N ALA A 706 3.61 -10.96 -30.99
CA ALA A 706 2.21 -11.27 -30.68
C ALA A 706 1.34 -10.06 -30.98
N GLU A 707 0.23 -10.31 -31.66
CA GLU A 707 -0.80 -9.34 -32.01
C GLU A 707 -2.11 -9.80 -31.39
N GLY A 708 -2.72 -8.94 -30.56
CA GLY A 708 -4.05 -9.15 -29.99
C GLY A 708 -5.08 -8.47 -30.87
N LEU A 709 -6.12 -9.20 -31.26
CA LEU A 709 -7.17 -8.71 -32.14
C LEU A 709 -8.53 -8.68 -31.41
N MET A 710 -9.28 -7.62 -31.67
CA MET A 710 -10.69 -7.46 -31.31
C MET A 710 -11.45 -7.14 -32.61
N ASP A 711 -12.56 -7.82 -32.89
CA ASP A 711 -13.32 -7.67 -34.15
C ASP A 711 -12.43 -7.71 -35.40
N GLY A 712 -11.44 -8.59 -35.42
CA GLY A 712 -10.50 -8.76 -36.53
C GLY A 712 -9.48 -7.62 -36.73
N LYS A 713 -9.42 -6.65 -35.78
CA LYS A 713 -8.46 -5.53 -35.80
C LYS A 713 -7.40 -5.73 -34.75
N VAL A 714 -6.14 -5.49 -35.09
CA VAL A 714 -5.04 -5.47 -34.13
C VAL A 714 -5.20 -4.26 -33.19
N VAL A 715 -5.34 -4.53 -31.88
CA VAL A 715 -5.55 -3.54 -30.82
C VAL A 715 -4.39 -3.50 -29.82
N ALA A 716 -3.61 -4.57 -29.75
CA ALA A 716 -2.44 -4.65 -28.87
C ALA A 716 -1.32 -5.44 -29.56
N THR A 717 -0.07 -5.08 -29.28
CA THR A 717 1.10 -5.80 -29.81
C THR A 717 2.19 -5.92 -28.76
N HIS A 718 2.88 -7.04 -28.75
CA HIS A 718 4.10 -7.22 -27.97
C HIS A 718 5.15 -7.95 -28.80
N LYS A 719 6.38 -7.42 -28.81
CA LYS A 719 7.50 -7.98 -29.56
C LYS A 719 8.67 -8.28 -28.62
N VAL A 720 9.20 -9.47 -28.73
CA VAL A 720 10.41 -9.90 -28.03
C VAL A 720 11.48 -10.27 -29.05
N THR A 721 12.71 -9.86 -28.80
CA THR A 721 13.88 -10.19 -29.61
C THR A 721 14.99 -10.73 -28.71
N PRO A 722 15.80 -11.70 -29.21
CA PRO A 722 16.93 -12.22 -28.43
C PRO A 722 17.91 -11.11 -28.11
N THR A 723 18.25 -10.94 -26.83
CA THR A 723 19.22 -9.94 -26.40
C THR A 723 20.60 -10.32 -26.85
N ARG A 724 21.33 -9.38 -27.41
CA ARG A 724 22.71 -9.53 -27.89
C ARG A 724 23.71 -9.14 -26.79
N ARG A 725 24.89 -8.71 -27.20
CA ARG A 725 25.93 -8.31 -26.26
C ARG A 725 25.48 -7.09 -25.46
N PRO A 726 25.66 -7.08 -24.13
CA PRO A 726 25.45 -5.88 -23.31
C PRO A 726 26.29 -4.71 -23.85
N SER A 727 25.68 -3.56 -24.00
CA SER A 727 26.34 -2.35 -24.54
C SER A 727 26.01 -1.07 -23.81
N LYS A 728 24.88 -1.00 -23.13
CA LYS A 728 24.44 0.18 -22.37
C LYS A 728 23.58 -0.20 -21.18
N LEU A 729 23.46 0.72 -20.24
CA LEU A 729 22.39 0.68 -19.23
C LEU A 729 21.19 1.46 -19.75
N LEU A 730 20.03 1.07 -19.30
CA LEU A 730 18.80 1.86 -19.31
C LEU A 730 18.52 2.27 -17.86
N LEU A 731 17.93 3.44 -17.65
CA LEU A 731 17.61 3.95 -16.32
C LEU A 731 16.27 4.68 -16.37
N TRP A 732 15.36 4.34 -15.46
CA TRP A 732 14.06 4.99 -15.35
C TRP A 732 13.57 5.00 -13.91
N ALA A 733 12.66 5.93 -13.58
CA ALA A 733 11.92 5.93 -12.33
C ALA A 733 10.65 5.09 -12.46
N ASP A 734 10.37 4.26 -11.46
CA ASP A 734 9.11 3.52 -11.29
C ASP A 734 8.14 4.40 -10.49
N ASP A 735 7.78 5.54 -11.07
CA ASP A 735 7.04 6.62 -10.42
C ASP A 735 5.54 6.59 -10.69
N GLU A 736 5.07 5.74 -11.60
CA GLU A 736 3.66 5.69 -12.05
C GLU A 736 3.14 7.08 -12.46
N LYS A 737 4.03 7.96 -12.93
CA LYS A 737 3.78 9.38 -13.28
C LYS A 737 3.39 10.26 -12.09
N VAL A 738 3.60 9.82 -10.86
CA VAL A 738 3.35 10.61 -9.65
C VAL A 738 4.50 11.58 -9.42
N GLN A 739 4.16 12.85 -9.17
CA GLN A 739 5.15 13.88 -8.83
C GLN A 739 5.84 13.57 -7.49
N MET A 740 7.16 13.64 -7.48
CA MET A 740 7.95 13.51 -6.26
C MET A 740 7.94 14.83 -5.47
N LYS A 741 7.60 14.78 -4.17
CA LYS A 741 7.55 15.96 -3.30
C LYS A 741 8.88 16.19 -2.58
N ALA A 742 9.26 17.46 -2.48
CA ALA A 742 10.44 17.88 -1.72
C ALA A 742 10.07 18.12 -0.24
N ASP A 743 9.78 17.06 0.48
CA ASP A 743 9.38 17.08 1.89
C ASP A 743 10.36 16.34 2.82
N GLY A 744 11.43 15.78 2.25
CA GLY A 744 12.43 15.01 2.98
C GLY A 744 12.00 13.55 3.26
N SER A 745 10.82 13.15 2.80
CA SER A 745 10.20 11.86 3.06
C SER A 745 9.94 11.06 1.80
N ASP A 746 9.54 11.72 0.72
CA ASP A 746 9.09 11.06 -0.51
C ASP A 746 10.18 10.23 -1.19
N ILE A 747 9.82 9.03 -1.62
CA ILE A 747 10.73 8.03 -2.18
C ILE A 747 10.22 7.55 -3.55
N VAL A 748 11.15 7.35 -4.48
CA VAL A 748 10.89 6.68 -5.74
C VAL A 748 11.87 5.53 -5.96
N THR A 749 11.41 4.43 -6.55
CA THR A 749 12.29 3.35 -7.01
C THR A 749 12.87 3.73 -8.36
N VAL A 750 14.20 3.77 -8.46
CA VAL A 750 14.92 3.93 -9.74
C VAL A 750 15.46 2.58 -10.17
N ILE A 751 15.18 2.20 -11.41
CA ILE A 751 15.54 0.89 -11.94
C ILE A 751 16.59 1.05 -13.04
N ALA A 752 17.72 0.39 -12.87
CA ALA A 752 18.72 0.23 -13.92
C ALA A 752 18.54 -1.15 -14.60
N ALA A 753 18.71 -1.19 -15.92
CA ALA A 753 18.72 -2.44 -16.66
C ALA A 753 19.92 -2.55 -17.59
N ILE A 754 20.50 -3.72 -17.66
CA ILE A 754 21.56 -4.04 -18.63
C ILE A 754 20.90 -4.32 -19.98
N ALA A 755 21.29 -3.61 -21.03
CA ALA A 755 20.69 -3.73 -22.35
C ALA A 755 21.74 -3.88 -23.47
N ASP A 756 21.29 -4.41 -24.61
CA ASP A 756 22.05 -4.41 -25.84
C ASP A 756 21.94 -3.07 -26.59
N GLU A 757 22.56 -2.94 -27.74
CA GLU A 757 22.55 -1.74 -28.58
C GLU A 757 21.14 -1.28 -28.98
N ASN A 758 20.19 -2.22 -29.10
CA ASN A 758 18.80 -1.97 -29.49
C ASN A 758 17.90 -1.67 -28.29
N GLY A 759 18.43 -1.74 -27.07
CA GLY A 759 17.64 -1.53 -25.85
C GLY A 759 16.93 -2.77 -25.31
N ASN A 760 17.21 -3.95 -25.85
CA ASN A 760 16.66 -5.19 -25.29
C ASN A 760 17.36 -5.55 -23.99
N ILE A 761 16.59 -5.78 -22.93
CA ILE A 761 17.14 -6.07 -21.61
C ILE A 761 17.77 -7.47 -21.58
N LYS A 762 19.02 -7.54 -21.15
CA LYS A 762 19.77 -8.78 -20.95
C LYS A 762 19.32 -9.46 -19.67
N ARG A 763 18.40 -10.43 -19.78
CA ARG A 763 17.82 -11.12 -18.63
C ARG A 763 18.83 -11.98 -17.88
N LEU A 764 19.69 -12.66 -18.60
CA LEU A 764 20.72 -13.53 -18.02
C LEU A 764 22.06 -12.78 -17.94
N ASN A 765 22.34 -12.22 -16.80
CA ASN A 765 23.64 -11.62 -16.48
C ASN A 765 23.82 -11.55 -14.94
N ASN A 766 25.05 -11.33 -14.50
CA ASN A 766 25.45 -11.26 -13.10
C ASN A 766 26.25 -9.97 -12.80
N TYR A 767 25.97 -8.91 -13.53
CA TYR A 767 26.59 -7.61 -13.24
C TYR A 767 26.10 -7.08 -11.88
N GLU A 768 26.94 -6.21 -11.33
CA GLU A 768 26.58 -5.32 -10.22
C GLU A 768 26.54 -3.88 -10.73
N VAL A 769 25.49 -3.17 -10.35
CA VAL A 769 25.27 -1.77 -10.74
C VAL A 769 25.53 -0.87 -9.54
N LYS A 770 26.40 0.11 -9.74
CA LYS A 770 26.64 1.21 -8.82
C LYS A 770 25.80 2.40 -9.22
N PHE A 771 25.12 3.00 -8.24
CA PHE A 771 24.37 4.23 -8.39
C PHE A 771 25.10 5.39 -7.72
N GLU A 772 25.10 6.54 -8.38
CA GLU A 772 25.64 7.82 -7.89
C GLU A 772 24.54 8.88 -8.01
N ILE A 773 24.50 9.84 -7.09
CA ILE A 773 23.46 10.84 -7.03
C ILE A 773 24.02 12.24 -6.81
N GLU A 774 23.41 13.24 -7.46
CA GLU A 774 23.68 14.66 -7.29
C GLU A 774 22.37 15.44 -7.21
N GLY A 775 22.37 16.62 -6.59
CA GLY A 775 21.20 17.51 -6.51
C GLY A 775 20.36 17.30 -5.26
N GLN A 776 19.02 17.42 -5.41
CA GLN A 776 18.07 17.49 -4.29
C GLN A 776 17.52 16.11 -3.89
N GLY A 777 18.39 15.09 -3.80
CA GLY A 777 18.01 13.73 -3.42
C GLY A 777 19.13 12.97 -2.72
N GLN A 778 18.76 11.82 -2.20
CA GLN A 778 19.63 10.91 -1.45
C GLN A 778 19.35 9.47 -1.87
N LEU A 779 20.38 8.63 -1.95
CA LEU A 779 20.22 7.20 -2.08
C LEU A 779 19.80 6.62 -0.73
N VAL A 780 18.71 5.86 -0.72
CA VAL A 780 18.32 5.01 0.40
C VAL A 780 18.94 3.63 0.13
N ALA A 781 20.25 3.60 0.26
CA ALA A 781 21.04 2.43 -0.11
C ALA A 781 22.46 2.57 0.44
N ASP A 782 23.04 1.45 0.77
CA ASP A 782 24.43 1.35 1.20
C ASP A 782 25.06 0.02 0.79
N GLU A 783 26.36 -0.12 1.04
CA GLU A 783 27.12 -1.31 0.72
C GLU A 783 26.82 -2.48 1.69
N GLU A 784 26.48 -2.19 2.94
CA GLU A 784 26.22 -3.22 3.94
C GLU A 784 24.88 -3.93 3.74
N THR A 785 23.89 -3.21 3.25
CA THR A 785 22.59 -3.79 2.88
C THR A 785 22.57 -4.40 1.47
N PHE A 786 23.72 -4.42 0.77
CA PHE A 786 23.83 -4.88 -0.62
C PHE A 786 22.88 -4.16 -1.59
N THR A 787 22.53 -2.92 -1.29
CA THR A 787 21.61 -2.12 -2.09
C THR A 787 22.33 -1.15 -3.02
N ASN A 788 23.62 -0.84 -2.72
CA ASN A 788 24.49 -0.10 -3.64
C ASN A 788 25.98 -0.39 -3.35
N PRO A 789 26.71 -1.12 -4.23
CA PRO A 789 26.29 -1.68 -5.52
C PRO A 789 25.20 -2.73 -5.40
N ARG A 790 24.31 -2.77 -6.40
CA ARG A 790 23.18 -3.70 -6.44
C ARG A 790 23.42 -4.82 -7.46
N PRO A 791 23.29 -6.10 -7.07
CA PRO A 791 23.29 -7.19 -8.03
C PRO A 791 22.10 -7.12 -8.98
N VAL A 792 22.33 -7.45 -10.25
CA VAL A 792 21.27 -7.51 -11.26
C VAL A 792 20.49 -8.83 -11.13
N LEU A 793 19.19 -8.73 -10.93
CA LEU A 793 18.28 -9.86 -10.89
C LEU A 793 17.32 -9.79 -12.08
N TRP A 794 17.30 -10.85 -12.89
CA TRP A 794 16.48 -10.92 -14.09
C TRP A 794 16.58 -9.67 -15.00
N GLY A 795 17.82 -9.18 -15.15
CA GLY A 795 18.18 -8.06 -16.02
C GLY A 795 18.03 -6.67 -15.44
N THR A 796 17.58 -6.50 -14.22
CA THR A 796 17.37 -5.20 -13.57
C THR A 796 17.98 -5.11 -12.18
N ALA A 797 18.35 -3.89 -11.77
CA ALA A 797 18.82 -3.55 -10.44
C ALA A 797 18.05 -2.32 -9.94
N PRO A 798 17.20 -2.43 -8.92
CA PRO A 798 16.50 -1.31 -8.33
C PRO A 798 17.30 -0.63 -7.22
N VAL A 799 17.08 0.69 -7.02
CA VAL A 799 17.55 1.47 -5.89
C VAL A 799 16.48 2.44 -5.45
N LEU A 800 16.41 2.77 -4.17
CA LEU A 800 15.49 3.77 -3.65
C LEU A 800 16.16 5.15 -3.60
N VAL A 801 15.42 6.18 -3.99
CA VAL A 801 15.86 7.57 -3.99
C VAL A 801 14.86 8.39 -3.19
N ARG A 802 15.34 9.08 -2.16
CA ARG A 802 14.56 9.97 -1.30
C ARG A 802 14.78 11.42 -1.70
N SER A 803 13.75 12.25 -1.66
CA SER A 803 13.86 13.71 -1.84
C SER A 803 14.51 14.39 -0.64
N THR A 804 15.10 15.57 -0.88
CA THR A 804 15.40 16.54 0.20
C THR A 804 14.16 17.42 0.47
N THR A 805 14.27 18.37 1.40
CA THR A 805 13.23 19.37 1.68
C THR A 805 13.27 20.58 0.74
N THR A 806 14.19 20.60 -0.20
CA THR A 806 14.37 21.68 -1.17
C THR A 806 13.93 21.23 -2.57
N PRO A 807 12.95 21.87 -3.19
CA PRO A 807 12.57 21.57 -4.57
C PRO A 807 13.72 21.77 -5.54
N GLY A 808 13.81 20.91 -6.56
CA GLY A 808 14.86 20.99 -7.56
C GLY A 808 14.98 19.71 -8.38
N GLU A 809 16.16 19.45 -8.90
CA GLU A 809 16.46 18.27 -9.70
C GLU A 809 17.30 17.27 -8.91
N ILE A 810 17.01 15.99 -9.09
CA ILE A 810 17.82 14.86 -8.65
C ILE A 810 18.43 14.25 -9.90
N LYS A 811 19.73 14.24 -9.99
CA LYS A 811 20.47 13.58 -11.08
C LYS A 811 21.04 12.26 -10.56
N ILE A 812 20.69 11.16 -11.21
CA ILE A 812 21.13 9.82 -10.86
C ILE A 812 21.91 9.25 -12.03
N ARG A 813 23.06 8.64 -11.72
CA ARG A 813 23.88 7.93 -12.67
C ARG A 813 24.02 6.47 -12.25
N ALA A 814 23.84 5.57 -13.22
CA ALA A 814 24.07 4.14 -13.02
C ALA A 814 25.21 3.64 -13.90
N SER A 815 26.11 2.84 -13.32
CA SER A 815 27.23 2.22 -14.02
C SER A 815 27.49 0.81 -13.50
N VAL A 816 28.08 -0.07 -14.31
CA VAL A 816 28.51 -1.38 -13.81
C VAL A 816 29.79 -1.26 -13.00
N VAL A 817 29.93 -2.05 -11.94
CA VAL A 817 31.10 -2.01 -11.04
C VAL A 817 32.37 -2.42 -11.77
N TRP A 818 32.35 -3.54 -12.48
CA TRP A 818 33.51 -4.08 -13.15
C TRP A 818 33.69 -3.45 -14.54
N GLN A 819 34.76 -2.68 -14.71
CA GLN A 819 35.06 -1.93 -15.93
C GLN A 819 36.04 -2.71 -16.84
N GLY A 820 35.83 -2.66 -18.14
CA GLY A 820 36.66 -3.28 -19.13
C GLY A 820 36.42 -2.75 -20.54
N LYS A 821 37.11 -3.29 -21.54
CA LYS A 821 37.05 -2.82 -22.95
C LYS A 821 35.62 -2.77 -23.52
N HIS A 822 34.72 -3.56 -22.96
CA HIS A 822 33.38 -3.73 -23.49
C HIS A 822 32.33 -3.48 -22.41
N THR A 823 32.66 -2.65 -21.45
CA THR A 823 31.74 -2.21 -20.39
C THR A 823 30.53 -1.53 -21.01
N PRO A 824 29.32 -1.87 -20.57
CA PRO A 824 28.12 -1.15 -20.96
C PRO A 824 28.23 0.36 -20.63
N VAL A 825 27.77 1.19 -21.54
CA VAL A 825 27.76 2.65 -21.32
C VAL A 825 26.84 2.98 -20.15
N PRO A 826 27.29 3.80 -19.17
CA PRO A 826 26.46 4.29 -18.08
C PRO A 826 25.21 5.03 -18.56
N ALA A 827 24.18 5.07 -17.73
CA ALA A 827 22.97 5.86 -17.97
C ALA A 827 22.81 6.95 -16.91
N GLU A 828 22.13 8.03 -17.27
CA GLU A 828 21.77 9.13 -16.39
C GLU A 828 20.25 9.37 -16.46
N LEU A 829 19.66 9.77 -15.33
CA LEU A 829 18.27 10.12 -15.17
C LEU A 829 18.16 11.39 -14.35
N ILE A 830 17.26 12.28 -14.73
CA ILE A 830 16.91 13.48 -13.95
C ILE A 830 15.46 13.35 -13.48
N ILE A 831 15.25 13.51 -12.19
CA ILE A 831 13.94 13.48 -11.55
C ILE A 831 13.68 14.87 -10.95
N PRO A 832 12.65 15.59 -11.39
CA PRO A 832 12.25 16.85 -10.77
C PRO A 832 11.52 16.59 -9.44
N THR A 833 11.77 17.44 -8.45
CA THR A 833 11.03 17.45 -7.19
C THR A 833 10.25 18.74 -7.03
N PHE A 834 9.06 18.64 -6.44
CA PHE A 834 8.08 19.72 -6.33
C PHE A 834 7.88 20.12 -4.87
N PRO A 835 7.46 21.37 -4.56
CA PRO A 835 7.24 21.82 -3.20
C PRO A 835 6.26 20.91 -2.43
N SER A 836 6.49 20.77 -1.12
CA SER A 836 5.52 20.16 -0.19
C SER A 836 4.22 20.96 -0.16
N GLU A 837 3.10 20.26 0.02
CA GLU A 837 1.77 20.89 0.14
C GLU A 837 1.57 21.57 1.49
N HIS A 838 2.20 21.04 2.54
CA HIS A 838 2.14 21.56 3.90
C HIS A 838 3.44 22.22 4.30
N THR A 839 3.35 23.25 5.17
CA THR A 839 4.52 23.89 5.75
C THR A 839 5.31 22.88 6.57
N LEU A 840 6.60 22.74 6.27
CA LEU A 840 7.52 21.90 7.01
C LEU A 840 7.93 22.59 8.31
N VAL A 841 7.87 21.87 9.42
CA VAL A 841 8.30 22.34 10.75
C VAL A 841 9.60 21.65 11.14
N ALA A 842 10.69 22.40 11.07
CA ALA A 842 12.00 21.97 11.56
C ALA A 842 12.90 23.20 11.72
N ASP A 843 13.93 23.08 12.55
CA ASP A 843 15.01 24.08 12.61
C ASP A 843 15.77 24.09 11.28
N LYS A 844 16.14 25.29 10.79
CA LYS A 844 16.85 25.43 9.50
C LYS A 844 18.24 24.78 9.54
N ASP A 845 18.92 24.86 10.66
CA ASP A 845 20.23 24.25 10.83
C ASP A 845 20.10 22.71 10.86
N GLU A 846 19.06 22.16 11.46
CA GLU A 846 18.76 20.72 11.44
C GLU A 846 18.36 20.22 10.07
N LEU A 847 17.58 20.98 9.30
CA LEU A 847 17.28 20.66 7.90
C LEU A 847 18.56 20.60 7.06
N THR A 848 19.47 21.54 7.25
CA THR A 848 20.76 21.57 6.55
C THR A 848 21.66 20.41 6.98
N GLN A 849 21.66 20.05 8.26
CA GLN A 849 22.41 18.92 8.80
C GLN A 849 21.81 17.58 8.30
N ALA A 850 20.49 17.43 8.27
CA ALA A 850 19.83 16.25 7.70
C ALA A 850 20.21 16.06 6.23
N GLN A 851 20.26 17.14 5.46
CA GLN A 851 20.68 17.13 4.07
C GLN A 851 22.17 16.80 3.88
N SER A 852 23.04 17.17 4.83
CA SER A 852 24.48 16.92 4.79
C SER A 852 24.87 15.57 5.41
N ALA A 853 24.24 15.19 6.54
CA ALA A 853 24.50 13.92 7.23
C ALA A 853 24.12 12.71 6.39
N ASN A 854 23.08 12.84 5.58
CA ASN A 854 22.70 11.80 4.63
C ASN A 854 23.64 11.69 3.43
N LYS A 855 24.46 12.70 3.13
CA LYS A 855 25.59 12.55 2.19
C LYS A 855 26.71 11.68 2.76
N ASP A 856 26.84 11.67 4.10
CA ASP A 856 27.85 10.87 4.82
C ASP A 856 27.28 9.56 5.42
N ALA A 857 25.96 9.40 5.49
CA ALA A 857 25.29 8.21 6.04
C ALA A 857 25.47 6.95 5.17
N GLY A 858 25.86 7.11 3.91
CA GLY A 858 26.40 6.00 3.12
C GLY A 858 27.72 5.43 3.66
N ASN A 859 28.26 5.98 4.77
CA ASN A 859 29.56 5.59 5.32
C ASN A 859 29.60 5.45 6.86
N LYS A 860 28.49 5.61 7.59
CA LYS A 860 28.49 5.42 9.06
C LYS A 860 27.44 4.45 9.49
N ILE A 861 27.89 3.26 9.70
CA ILE A 861 27.08 2.13 10.01
C ILE A 861 27.33 1.64 11.41
N ASN A 862 26.22 1.17 11.98
CA ASN A 862 26.13 0.32 13.15
C ASN A 862 27.40 -0.48 13.40
N THR A 863 28.11 -0.13 14.46
CA THR A 863 28.98 -1.09 15.08
C THR A 863 28.16 -2.34 15.36
N ALA A 864 28.60 -3.48 14.87
CA ALA A 864 27.97 -4.77 15.14
C ALA A 864 27.64 -4.83 16.65
N PRO A 865 26.47 -5.37 17.04
CA PRO A 865 26.09 -5.45 18.43
C PRO A 865 27.25 -6.03 19.26
N SER A 866 27.56 -5.42 20.38
CA SER A 866 28.58 -5.95 21.28
C SER A 866 28.21 -7.39 21.66
N ASP A 867 29.20 -8.20 22.04
CA ASP A 867 28.91 -9.59 22.47
C ASP A 867 27.91 -9.66 23.64
N CYS A 868 27.81 -8.57 24.42
CA CYS A 868 26.79 -8.42 25.45
C CYS A 868 25.39 -8.19 24.87
N GLU A 869 25.28 -7.35 23.84
CA GLU A 869 24.00 -7.08 23.15
C GLU A 869 23.52 -8.31 22.38
N LYS A 870 24.40 -9.05 21.71
CA LYS A 870 24.08 -10.34 21.10
C LYS A 870 23.55 -11.33 22.13
N ARG A 871 24.18 -11.39 23.31
CA ARG A 871 23.76 -12.30 24.38
C ARG A 871 22.41 -11.89 24.99
N VAL A 872 22.15 -10.59 25.12
CA VAL A 872 20.83 -10.09 25.55
C VAL A 872 19.77 -10.46 24.51
N LEU A 873 20.06 -10.31 23.24
CA LEU A 873 19.13 -10.68 22.14
C LEU A 873 18.85 -12.20 22.14
N GLU A 874 19.89 -13.04 22.29
CA GLU A 874 19.73 -14.50 22.41
C GLU A 874 18.85 -14.89 23.61
N LEU A 875 19.09 -14.28 24.78
CA LEU A 875 18.30 -14.54 25.97
C LEU A 875 16.84 -14.07 25.82
N GLN A 876 16.62 -12.99 25.09
CA GLN A 876 15.29 -12.47 24.79
C GLN A 876 14.54 -13.40 23.85
N GLN A 877 15.20 -13.91 22.83
CA GLN A 877 14.65 -14.92 21.91
C GLN A 877 14.32 -16.23 22.65
N GLU A 878 15.20 -16.67 23.56
CA GLU A 878 14.94 -17.86 24.36
C GLU A 878 13.74 -17.68 25.32
N LEU A 879 13.62 -16.50 25.91
CA LEU A 879 12.46 -16.15 26.75
C LEU A 879 11.17 -16.15 25.94
N ASN A 880 11.22 -15.61 24.73
CA ASN A 880 10.06 -15.56 23.83
C ASN A 880 9.65 -16.96 23.38
N ARG A 881 10.60 -17.84 23.06
CA ARG A 881 10.32 -19.27 22.76
C ARG A 881 9.67 -20.00 23.94
N LEU A 882 10.09 -19.70 25.15
CA LEU A 882 9.49 -20.30 26.34
C LEU A 882 8.04 -19.80 26.54
N LYS A 883 7.79 -18.50 26.32
CA LYS A 883 6.45 -17.92 26.36
C LYS A 883 5.54 -18.53 25.27
N LEU A 884 6.06 -18.73 24.05
CA LEU A 884 5.32 -19.35 22.96
C LEU A 884 4.94 -20.79 23.30
N LYS A 885 5.88 -21.59 23.83
CA LYS A 885 5.60 -22.97 24.26
C LYS A 885 4.57 -23.05 25.39
N GLU A 886 4.53 -22.04 26.25
CA GLU A 886 3.52 -21.94 27.31
C GLU A 886 2.13 -21.65 26.72
N VAL A 887 2.06 -20.79 25.72
CA VAL A 887 0.83 -20.50 24.96
C VAL A 887 0.39 -21.72 24.14
N GLU A 888 1.30 -22.39 23.42
CA GLU A 888 1.00 -23.60 22.67
C GLU A 888 0.50 -24.74 23.59
N LYS A 889 1.07 -24.84 24.79
CA LYS A 889 0.63 -25.81 25.80
C LYS A 889 -0.78 -25.47 26.32
N GLN A 890 -1.06 -24.20 26.56
CA GLN A 890 -2.41 -23.76 26.92
C GLN A 890 -3.41 -23.99 25.79
N GLN A 891 -3.00 -23.84 24.52
CA GLN A 891 -3.85 -24.17 23.36
C GLN A 891 -4.09 -25.68 23.23
N SER A 892 -3.07 -26.52 23.45
CA SER A 892 -3.21 -27.99 23.39
C SER A 892 -4.01 -28.59 24.56
N ASP A 893 -4.07 -27.91 25.70
CA ASP A 893 -4.90 -28.31 26.85
C ASP A 893 -6.39 -27.94 26.64
N PHE A 894 -6.70 -27.17 25.57
CA PHE A 894 -8.07 -26.81 25.15
C PHE A 894 -8.59 -27.67 23.96
N GLU A 895 -7.73 -28.40 23.23
CA GLU A 895 -8.12 -29.43 22.28
C GLU A 895 -8.50 -30.73 23.00
#